data_a9f35bd51843ae944f0eb163ee58a244
#
_entry.id   a9f35bd51843ae944f0eb163ee58a244
#
_cell.length_a   1.000
_cell.length_b   1.000
_cell.length_c   1.000
_cell.angle_alpha   90.00
_cell.angle_beta   90.00
_cell.angle_gamma   90.00
#
_symmetry.space_group_name_H-M   'P 1'
#
loop_
_entity.id
_entity.type
_entity.pdbx_description
1 polymer ?
#
loop_
_entity_poly.entity_id
_entity_poly.type
_entity_poly.pdbx_seq_one_letter_code
_entity_poly.pdbx_strand_id
1 'polypeptide(L)'
;MSDTLLKQKANFGTAPVFMTAISTILGAILYLRFGYAVAHTGFIGAIAIIIIGHLVTIPTALAVAEIATNRKVQGGGAYYIISRSFGLNIGAAIGIALFLSQAISVAFYVIAFAEAFIPFSEFLIETYPILADYSIFLLDKQLIGVIMMIFLSILMLTKGANIGMNLLYYVVAILFASLIMFFLGKPIEGHNLSDVDFFSSISSPDTFFYVFTIIFPAFTGIAAGLGLSGDLKDPKTSIPKGTLLATAVGIIVYVAVALKLVLSASLDDLASDQLIMSRIAIWGPIIPIGLGCAAISSALGSVMVAPRTLQALGVDKIFPTLTLNTWLSKNKKGTIEPMNASLVSCLIAFFFVVIGDINLVAEVIAMFFMVTYGAICLISLLEHFSADPSYRPTFRSRWYISLLGAVLSFWLMFKMNATYALTSVIFMALIYIYISKYNTSRGGIIKLFKGVLFQLSRQLQIFVRKKEYNSADDHWRPFAICISDITLQNRDAFDFMRWVSHKYGFGTHMHFIEGYLNKESHLQSQKTLTKLHRLAEGSKSKVYLDTIISPSYTSAIAQVIQLASISGKGHNLIVLEFERGKKEKLEQIIKNHHLLTATDLDVCILSSTYRSFGYNREIHIWISADDYQDSNLEILLGYILLGHDNWKDATIKIYSIYTEGTIENQKERLLNLIQKGRLPISPSNVNLIERDSSVAIKSIINEHSASADFTLIGFDEEVLERQGTEYFEGYDKLGNILFVNSMNKKEIK
;
A
#
# COMPACT_ATOMS: atom_id res chain seq x y z
N MET A 1 5.66 28.60 -25.85
CA MET A 1 6.81 29.51 -25.63
C MET A 1 7.48 29.12 -24.30
N SER A 2 8.02 27.89 -24.17
CA SER A 2 8.66 27.38 -22.94
C SER A 2 9.68 26.25 -23.18
N ASP A 3 10.06 25.94 -24.42
CA ASP A 3 10.96 24.80 -24.70
C ASP A 3 12.42 25.19 -24.98
N THR A 4 12.80 26.44 -24.74
CA THR A 4 14.15 26.96 -25.05
C THR A 4 14.97 27.34 -23.82
N LEU A 5 14.55 26.93 -22.60
CA LEU A 5 15.33 27.16 -21.37
C LEU A 5 16.31 26.02 -21.16
N LEU A 6 17.55 26.25 -21.75
CA LEU A 6 18.81 25.65 -21.28
C LEU A 6 18.76 24.12 -20.97
N LYS A 7 18.93 23.32 -22.03
CA LYS A 7 19.62 22.03 -21.90
C LYS A 7 21.04 22.32 -21.38
N GLN A 8 21.22 22.47 -20.09
CA GLN A 8 22.53 22.26 -19.50
C GLN A 8 22.94 20.83 -19.85
N LYS A 9 24.05 20.68 -20.61
CA LYS A 9 24.60 19.35 -20.93
C LYS A 9 24.82 18.64 -19.56
N ALA A 10 24.14 17.54 -19.33
CA ALA A 10 24.43 16.63 -18.24
C ALA A 10 25.90 16.23 -18.36
N ASN A 11 26.72 16.67 -17.41
CA ASN A 11 28.19 16.59 -17.55
C ASN A 11 28.83 15.49 -16.68
N PHE A 12 28.07 14.93 -15.72
CA PHE A 12 28.63 14.06 -14.70
C PHE A 12 28.46 12.57 -15.03
N GLY A 13 29.49 11.77 -14.72
CA GLY A 13 29.47 10.32 -14.80
C GLY A 13 29.28 9.65 -13.41
N THR A 14 29.77 8.43 -13.25
CA THR A 14 29.66 7.65 -12.01
C THR A 14 30.57 8.18 -10.89
N ALA A 15 31.74 8.75 -11.21
CA ALA A 15 32.70 9.20 -10.19
C ALA A 15 32.14 10.28 -9.24
N PRO A 16 31.43 11.32 -9.68
CA PRO A 16 30.77 12.27 -8.78
C PRO A 16 29.76 11.65 -7.83
N VAL A 17 28.99 10.66 -8.28
CA VAL A 17 28.04 9.94 -7.41
C VAL A 17 28.77 9.19 -6.31
N PHE A 18 29.86 8.47 -6.68
CA PHE A 18 30.70 7.78 -5.72
C PHE A 18 31.35 8.75 -4.72
N MET A 19 31.94 9.85 -5.20
CA MET A 19 32.63 10.83 -4.35
C MET A 19 31.67 11.50 -3.35
N THR A 20 30.46 11.87 -3.80
CA THR A 20 29.45 12.46 -2.92
C THR A 20 28.94 11.44 -1.88
N ALA A 21 28.69 10.21 -2.31
CA ALA A 21 28.24 9.16 -1.39
C ALA A 21 29.34 8.81 -0.36
N ILE A 22 30.57 8.59 -0.80
CA ILE A 22 31.67 8.17 0.09
C ILE A 22 32.07 9.27 1.07
N SER A 23 32.06 10.54 0.67
CA SER A 23 32.37 11.66 1.57
C SER A 23 31.34 11.81 2.69
N THR A 24 30.10 11.42 2.42
CA THR A 24 29.02 11.43 3.43
C THR A 24 29.06 10.18 4.30
N ILE A 25 29.33 9.01 3.71
CA ILE A 25 29.47 7.73 4.42
C ILE A 25 30.68 7.81 5.38
N LEU A 26 31.85 8.16 4.91
CA LEU A 26 33.07 8.32 5.77
C LEU A 26 33.08 9.72 6.43
N GLY A 27 31.89 10.18 6.86
CA GLY A 27 31.68 11.51 7.41
C GLY A 27 31.98 11.63 8.91
N ALA A 28 31.38 12.62 9.54
CA ALA A 28 31.67 13.05 10.91
C ALA A 28 31.55 11.95 11.97
N ILE A 29 30.56 11.06 11.84
CA ILE A 29 30.30 10.00 12.82
C ILE A 29 31.45 9.02 12.90
N LEU A 30 32.13 8.72 11.79
CA LEU A 30 33.27 7.84 11.76
C LEU A 30 34.36 8.35 12.70
N TYR A 31 34.63 9.64 12.70
CA TYR A 31 35.69 10.24 13.51
C TYR A 31 35.28 10.47 14.96
N LEU A 32 34.03 10.84 15.22
CA LEU A 32 33.57 11.31 16.52
C LEU A 32 32.89 10.24 17.37
N ARG A 33 32.31 9.20 16.76
CA ARG A 33 31.40 8.29 17.47
C ARG A 33 31.80 6.79 17.35
N PHE A 34 32.73 6.42 16.49
CA PHE A 34 33.16 5.02 16.41
C PHE A 34 33.96 4.56 17.64
N GLY A 35 34.75 5.45 18.25
CA GLY A 35 35.40 5.18 19.56
C GLY A 35 34.34 4.89 20.62
N TYR A 36 33.36 5.78 20.77
CA TYR A 36 32.25 5.60 21.67
C TYR A 36 31.46 4.30 21.41
N ALA A 37 31.17 3.95 20.14
CA ALA A 37 30.49 2.71 19.82
C ALA A 37 31.27 1.48 20.26
N VAL A 38 32.59 1.43 20.00
CA VAL A 38 33.46 0.32 20.42
C VAL A 38 33.55 0.25 21.95
N ALA A 39 33.62 1.38 22.64
CA ALA A 39 33.70 1.42 24.11
C ALA A 39 32.41 0.88 24.77
N HIS A 40 31.26 1.28 24.28
CA HIS A 40 29.95 0.91 24.86
C HIS A 40 29.43 -0.45 24.45
N THR A 41 29.80 -0.98 23.27
CA THR A 41 29.24 -2.25 22.76
C THR A 41 30.30 -3.34 22.54
N GLY A 42 31.58 -3.05 22.81
CA GLY A 42 32.70 -3.89 22.43
C GLY A 42 32.90 -3.93 20.89
N PHE A 43 34.01 -4.52 20.45
CA PHE A 43 34.28 -4.65 19.01
C PHE A 43 33.21 -5.46 18.28
N ILE A 44 32.79 -6.60 18.84
CA ILE A 44 31.75 -7.46 18.23
C ILE A 44 30.43 -6.74 18.16
N GLY A 45 30.06 -5.95 19.18
CA GLY A 45 28.86 -5.12 19.17
C GLY A 45 28.92 -4.02 18.09
N ALA A 46 30.08 -3.36 17.94
CA ALA A 46 30.26 -2.38 16.86
C ALA A 46 30.16 -3.01 15.47
N ILE A 47 30.69 -4.21 15.26
CA ILE A 47 30.52 -4.98 14.01
C ILE A 47 29.05 -5.33 13.79
N ALA A 48 28.32 -5.74 14.84
CA ALA A 48 26.87 -6.00 14.74
C ALA A 48 26.11 -4.73 14.34
N ILE A 49 26.43 -3.56 14.87
CA ILE A 49 25.89 -2.27 14.49
C ILE A 49 26.11 -1.99 13.00
N ILE A 50 27.36 -2.20 12.51
CA ILE A 50 27.69 -2.03 11.09
C ILE A 50 26.85 -2.96 10.21
N ILE A 51 26.77 -4.25 10.56
CA ILE A 51 25.99 -5.24 9.79
C ILE A 51 24.50 -4.88 9.77
N ILE A 52 23.92 -4.61 10.94
CA ILE A 52 22.48 -4.28 11.05
C ILE A 52 22.16 -2.98 10.28
N GLY A 53 23.01 -1.95 10.39
CA GLY A 53 22.84 -0.72 9.63
C GLY A 53 22.87 -0.95 8.12
N HIS A 54 23.75 -1.82 7.64
CA HIS A 54 23.83 -2.14 6.21
C HIS A 54 22.76 -3.13 5.74
N LEU A 55 22.17 -3.92 6.61
CA LEU A 55 20.96 -4.70 6.32
C LEU A 55 19.72 -3.81 6.07
N VAL A 56 19.76 -2.55 6.49
CA VAL A 56 18.75 -1.54 6.14
C VAL A 56 19.17 -0.78 4.89
N THR A 57 20.40 -0.30 4.84
CA THR A 57 20.82 0.64 3.79
C THR A 57 21.08 -0.01 2.44
N ILE A 58 21.57 -1.26 2.39
CA ILE A 58 21.75 -1.98 1.12
C ILE A 58 20.43 -2.27 0.43
N PRO A 59 19.39 -2.85 1.09
CA PRO A 59 18.06 -2.99 0.48
C PRO A 59 17.49 -1.67 0.00
N THR A 60 17.66 -0.60 0.77
CA THR A 60 17.21 0.74 0.37
C THR A 60 17.94 1.22 -0.88
N ALA A 61 19.25 1.07 -0.96
CA ALA A 61 20.03 1.44 -2.13
C ALA A 61 19.59 0.67 -3.39
N LEU A 62 19.32 -0.63 -3.24
CA LEU A 62 18.84 -1.47 -4.34
C LEU A 62 17.43 -1.06 -4.76
N ALA A 63 16.51 -0.80 -3.81
CA ALA A 63 15.16 -0.33 -4.09
C ALA A 63 15.16 1.03 -4.79
N VAL A 64 15.99 1.96 -4.33
CA VAL A 64 16.16 3.26 -4.98
C VAL A 64 16.73 3.10 -6.39
N ALA A 65 17.77 2.27 -6.57
CA ALA A 65 18.35 2.00 -7.88
C ALA A 65 17.31 1.43 -8.86
N GLU A 66 16.47 0.50 -8.40
CA GLU A 66 15.38 -0.06 -9.19
C GLU A 66 14.39 1.01 -9.60
N ILE A 67 13.86 1.79 -8.65
CA ILE A 67 12.89 2.84 -8.93
C ILE A 67 13.47 3.92 -9.86
N ALA A 68 14.72 4.33 -9.63
CA ALA A 68 15.40 5.36 -10.44
C ALA A 68 15.65 4.92 -11.88
N THR A 69 15.75 3.62 -12.14
CA THR A 69 15.95 3.10 -13.50
C THR A 69 14.66 2.93 -14.30
N ASN A 70 13.49 3.02 -13.64
CA ASN A 70 12.20 2.87 -14.30
C ASN A 70 11.86 4.07 -15.21
N ARG A 71 12.17 5.30 -14.79
CA ARG A 71 11.83 6.53 -15.53
C ARG A 71 13.02 7.49 -15.63
N LYS A 72 13.02 8.36 -16.65
CA LYS A 72 13.98 9.49 -16.71
C LYS A 72 13.76 10.40 -15.49
N VAL A 73 14.80 10.56 -14.69
CA VAL A 73 14.77 11.41 -13.50
C VAL A 73 15.05 12.85 -13.92
N GLN A 74 14.14 13.75 -13.59
CA GLN A 74 14.34 15.21 -13.66
C GLN A 74 14.80 15.74 -12.30
N GLY A 75 15.27 16.96 -12.21
CA GLY A 75 15.75 17.57 -10.95
C GLY A 75 14.69 17.50 -9.84
N GLY A 76 15.11 17.14 -8.65
CA GLY A 76 14.23 16.96 -7.47
C GLY A 76 14.57 15.70 -6.64
N GLY A 77 15.62 14.96 -7.05
CA GLY A 77 16.16 13.85 -6.29
C GLY A 77 15.16 12.69 -6.08
N ALA A 78 15.28 12.04 -4.93
CA ALA A 78 14.44 10.88 -4.57
C ALA A 78 12.95 11.21 -4.52
N TYR A 79 12.55 12.41 -4.11
CA TYR A 79 11.15 12.85 -4.11
C TYR A 79 10.51 12.73 -5.50
N TYR A 80 11.19 13.26 -6.54
CA TYR A 80 10.65 13.22 -7.90
C TYR A 80 10.46 11.78 -8.39
N ILE A 81 11.44 10.92 -8.11
CA ILE A 81 11.39 9.51 -8.46
C ILE A 81 10.17 8.84 -7.79
N ILE A 82 10.02 9.05 -6.49
CA ILE A 82 8.96 8.43 -5.69
C ILE A 82 7.59 8.97 -6.12
N SER A 83 7.43 10.28 -6.24
CA SER A 83 6.13 10.89 -6.56
C SER A 83 5.61 10.52 -7.95
N ARG A 84 6.49 10.30 -8.91
CA ARG A 84 6.11 9.89 -10.28
C ARG A 84 5.84 8.39 -10.40
N SER A 85 6.41 7.57 -9.52
CA SER A 85 6.16 6.12 -9.50
C SER A 85 4.88 5.78 -8.73
N PHE A 86 4.62 6.41 -7.59
CA PHE A 86 3.59 6.01 -6.62
C PHE A 86 2.47 7.03 -6.39
N GLY A 87 2.49 8.11 -7.14
CA GLY A 87 1.53 9.19 -7.02
C GLY A 87 1.94 10.28 -6.05
N LEU A 88 1.34 11.46 -6.26
CA LEU A 88 1.77 12.69 -5.61
C LEU A 88 1.54 12.70 -4.10
N ASN A 89 0.46 12.09 -3.60
CA ASN A 89 0.13 12.15 -2.17
C ASN A 89 1.12 11.35 -1.30
N ILE A 90 1.49 10.14 -1.74
CA ILE A 90 2.49 9.32 -1.05
C ILE A 90 3.87 9.93 -1.22
N GLY A 91 4.20 10.29 -2.46
CA GLY A 91 5.48 10.92 -2.78
C GLY A 91 5.70 12.20 -1.99
N ALA A 92 4.66 12.99 -1.73
CA ALA A 92 4.74 14.21 -0.96
C ALA A 92 5.02 13.95 0.53
N ALA A 93 4.32 12.97 1.14
CA ALA A 93 4.59 12.63 2.54
C ALA A 93 6.05 12.17 2.73
N ILE A 94 6.51 11.24 1.89
CA ILE A 94 7.92 10.78 1.94
C ILE A 94 8.88 11.92 1.56
N GLY A 95 8.51 12.77 0.61
CA GLY A 95 9.30 13.93 0.20
C GLY A 95 9.50 14.96 1.32
N ILE A 96 8.51 15.19 2.17
CA ILE A 96 8.62 16.05 3.36
C ILE A 96 9.55 15.43 4.39
N ALA A 97 9.44 14.12 4.65
CA ALA A 97 10.38 13.43 5.54
C ALA A 97 11.82 13.48 5.02
N LEU A 98 12.01 13.26 3.72
CA LEU A 98 13.31 13.38 3.07
C LEU A 98 13.85 14.82 3.12
N PHE A 99 13.00 15.82 2.93
CA PHE A 99 13.37 17.21 3.09
C PHE A 99 13.84 17.53 4.50
N LEU A 100 13.06 17.12 5.51
CA LEU A 100 13.41 17.34 6.92
C LEU A 100 14.69 16.62 7.32
N SER A 101 14.87 15.34 6.92
CA SER A 101 16.09 14.61 7.18
C SER A 101 17.32 15.32 6.63
N GLN A 102 17.24 15.82 5.40
CA GLN A 102 18.36 16.54 4.76
C GLN A 102 18.59 17.92 5.37
N ALA A 103 17.53 18.69 5.70
CA ALA A 103 17.64 20.01 6.31
C ALA A 103 18.25 19.93 7.72
N ILE A 104 17.82 18.94 8.52
CA ILE A 104 18.36 18.73 9.87
C ILE A 104 19.78 18.17 9.81
N SER A 105 20.12 17.35 8.79
CA SER A 105 21.49 16.84 8.58
C SER A 105 22.50 17.98 8.39
N VAL A 106 22.11 19.12 7.84
CA VAL A 106 22.99 20.29 7.78
C VAL A 106 23.44 20.73 9.18
N ALA A 107 22.49 20.79 10.12
CA ALA A 107 22.82 21.13 11.51
C ALA A 107 23.77 20.12 12.15
N PHE A 108 23.53 18.83 11.93
CA PHE A 108 24.41 17.77 12.41
C PHE A 108 25.86 17.98 11.96
N TYR A 109 26.06 18.21 10.66
CA TYR A 109 27.41 18.41 10.11
C TYR A 109 28.05 19.72 10.57
N VAL A 110 27.26 20.78 10.78
CA VAL A 110 27.75 22.07 11.31
C VAL A 110 28.19 21.93 12.77
N ILE A 111 27.43 21.19 13.59
CA ILE A 111 27.84 20.91 15.00
C ILE A 111 29.08 20.04 15.00
N ALA A 112 29.19 19.01 14.16
CA ALA A 112 30.38 18.20 14.02
C ALA A 112 31.62 18.99 13.56
N PHE A 113 31.41 19.98 12.67
CA PHE A 113 32.46 20.93 12.29
C PHE A 113 32.93 21.76 13.50
N ALA A 114 31.99 22.24 14.33
CA ALA A 114 32.35 22.99 15.54
C ALA A 114 33.18 22.13 16.50
N GLU A 115 32.86 20.84 16.70
CA GLU A 115 33.68 19.91 17.49
C GLU A 115 35.07 19.71 16.88
N ALA A 116 35.19 19.64 15.53
CA ALA A 116 36.46 19.55 14.83
C ALA A 116 37.32 20.81 14.97
N PHE A 117 36.68 21.97 15.18
CA PHE A 117 37.36 23.25 15.27
C PHE A 117 38.00 23.53 16.65
N ILE A 118 37.52 22.87 17.71
CA ILE A 118 38.02 23.08 19.09
C ILE A 118 39.55 22.90 19.22
N PRO A 119 40.18 21.81 18.73
CA PRO A 119 41.63 21.66 18.82
C PRO A 119 42.41 22.78 18.12
N PHE A 120 41.83 23.34 17.05
CA PHE A 120 42.44 24.49 16.39
C PHE A 120 42.30 25.78 17.22
N SER A 121 41.15 25.97 17.90
CA SER A 121 40.97 27.06 18.86
C SER A 121 41.93 26.95 20.04
N GLU A 122 42.11 25.75 20.60
CA GLU A 122 43.07 25.49 21.66
C GLU A 122 44.50 25.84 21.23
N PHE A 123 44.91 25.37 20.06
CA PHE A 123 46.22 25.72 19.48
C PHE A 123 46.40 27.23 19.28
N LEU A 124 45.36 27.94 18.84
CA LEU A 124 45.41 29.40 18.69
C LEU A 124 45.58 30.11 20.03
N ILE A 125 44.86 29.68 21.07
CA ILE A 125 44.94 30.25 22.42
C ILE A 125 46.32 30.02 23.03
N GLU A 126 46.87 28.81 22.85
CA GLU A 126 48.24 28.49 23.33
C GLU A 126 49.33 29.30 22.59
N THR A 127 49.18 29.48 21.27
CA THR A 127 50.15 30.18 20.44
C THR A 127 50.09 31.68 20.63
N TYR A 128 48.90 32.23 20.85
CA TYR A 128 48.67 33.68 20.98
C TYR A 128 48.00 34.04 22.32
N PRO A 129 48.76 34.35 23.38
CA PRO A 129 48.23 34.65 24.73
C PRO A 129 47.15 35.74 24.79
N ILE A 130 47.15 36.71 23.85
CA ILE A 130 46.11 37.73 23.73
C ILE A 130 44.72 37.08 23.50
N LEU A 131 44.64 35.91 22.89
CA LEU A 131 43.38 35.20 22.64
C LEU A 131 42.84 34.47 23.88
N ALA A 132 43.64 34.34 24.95
CA ALA A 132 43.22 33.71 26.20
C ALA A 132 42.03 34.44 26.85
N ASP A 133 41.96 35.79 26.73
CA ASP A 133 40.83 36.59 27.22
C ASP A 133 39.53 36.29 26.50
N TYR A 134 39.60 35.75 25.29
CA TYR A 134 38.45 35.38 24.44
C TYR A 134 38.22 33.87 24.42
N SER A 135 38.90 33.08 25.29
CA SER A 135 38.79 31.62 25.32
C SER A 135 37.34 31.12 25.47
N ILE A 136 36.51 31.78 26.25
CA ILE A 136 35.10 31.45 26.44
C ILE A 136 34.35 31.45 25.10
N PHE A 137 34.65 32.37 24.19
CA PHE A 137 34.02 32.47 22.88
C PHE A 137 34.65 31.52 21.87
N LEU A 138 35.97 31.30 21.91
CA LEU A 138 36.68 30.49 20.96
C LEU A 138 36.52 28.98 21.22
N LEU A 139 36.16 28.59 22.44
CA LEU A 139 35.91 27.20 22.85
C LEU A 139 34.41 26.86 22.91
N ASP A 140 33.53 27.84 22.67
CA ASP A 140 32.09 27.62 22.65
C ASP A 140 31.65 26.98 21.34
N LYS A 141 31.34 25.68 21.40
CA LYS A 141 30.88 24.87 20.26
C LYS A 141 29.62 25.42 19.59
N GLN A 142 28.70 25.97 20.39
CA GLN A 142 27.46 26.54 19.85
C GLN A 142 27.74 27.82 19.06
N LEU A 143 28.59 28.70 19.58
CA LEU A 143 28.98 29.91 18.89
C LEU A 143 29.70 29.65 17.58
N ILE A 144 30.68 28.72 17.60
CA ILE A 144 31.39 28.28 16.36
C ILE A 144 30.39 27.74 15.35
N GLY A 145 29.46 26.87 15.80
CA GLY A 145 28.42 26.28 14.95
C GLY A 145 27.51 27.33 14.34
N VAL A 146 27.06 28.32 15.12
CA VAL A 146 26.22 29.44 14.66
C VAL A 146 26.94 30.28 13.60
N ILE A 147 28.21 30.62 13.84
CA ILE A 147 29.03 31.40 12.88
C ILE A 147 29.17 30.59 11.57
N MET A 148 29.48 29.31 11.67
CA MET A 148 29.61 28.44 10.49
C MET A 148 28.29 28.30 9.75
N MET A 149 27.14 28.17 10.45
CA MET A 149 25.82 28.09 9.83
C MET A 149 25.46 29.37 9.09
N ILE A 150 25.76 30.54 9.66
CA ILE A 150 25.58 31.82 8.99
C ILE A 150 26.44 31.91 7.74
N PHE A 151 27.70 31.50 7.82
CA PHE A 151 28.60 31.46 6.68
C PHE A 151 28.09 30.56 5.56
N LEU A 152 27.65 29.32 5.88
CA LEU A 152 27.06 28.40 4.93
C LEU A 152 25.78 28.94 4.30
N SER A 153 24.94 29.58 5.11
CA SER A 153 23.69 30.22 4.62
C SER A 153 23.98 31.35 3.63
N ILE A 154 24.93 32.21 3.92
CA ILE A 154 25.38 33.27 3.02
C ILE A 154 25.97 32.68 1.73
N LEU A 155 26.82 31.67 1.85
CA LEU A 155 27.42 31.00 0.71
C LEU A 155 26.35 30.41 -0.22
N MET A 156 25.37 29.70 0.35
CA MET A 156 24.28 29.06 -0.39
C MET A 156 23.40 30.09 -1.10
N LEU A 157 22.99 31.16 -0.39
CA LEU A 157 22.12 32.19 -0.93
C LEU A 157 22.81 33.08 -1.99
N THR A 158 24.16 33.23 -1.92
CA THR A 158 24.90 34.11 -2.83
C THR A 158 25.43 33.35 -4.05
N LYS A 159 26.08 32.22 -3.88
CA LYS A 159 26.85 31.53 -4.94
C LYS A 159 26.24 30.23 -5.45
N GLY A 160 25.28 29.64 -4.72
CA GLY A 160 24.58 28.40 -5.13
C GLY A 160 25.49 27.16 -5.21
N ALA A 161 24.99 26.12 -5.89
CA ALA A 161 25.59 24.78 -5.88
C ALA A 161 26.84 24.57 -6.74
N ASN A 162 27.21 25.54 -7.61
CA ASN A 162 28.26 25.32 -8.63
C ASN A 162 29.70 25.20 -8.05
N ILE A 163 29.94 25.62 -6.81
CA ILE A 163 31.29 25.56 -6.20
C ILE A 163 31.59 24.17 -5.63
N GLY A 164 30.56 23.36 -5.33
CA GLY A 164 30.70 22.14 -4.52
C GLY A 164 31.48 21.00 -5.19
N MET A 165 31.40 20.84 -6.52
CA MET A 165 31.89 19.60 -7.15
C MET A 165 33.42 19.50 -7.24
N ASN A 166 34.13 20.57 -7.57
CA ASN A 166 35.60 20.53 -7.63
C ASN A 166 36.19 20.43 -6.22
N LEU A 167 35.61 21.11 -5.25
CA LEU A 167 35.99 21.05 -3.85
C LEU A 167 35.85 19.64 -3.30
N LEU A 168 34.81 18.91 -3.72
CA LEU A 168 34.51 17.54 -3.25
C LEU A 168 35.69 16.58 -3.50
N TYR A 169 36.39 16.66 -4.64
CA TYR A 169 37.55 15.80 -4.93
C TYR A 169 38.70 16.06 -3.96
N TYR A 170 38.97 17.32 -3.62
CA TYR A 170 40.00 17.68 -2.67
C TYR A 170 39.63 17.20 -1.26
N VAL A 171 38.36 17.38 -0.86
CA VAL A 171 37.87 16.92 0.44
C VAL A 171 38.02 15.41 0.59
N VAL A 172 37.61 14.64 -0.43
CA VAL A 172 37.72 13.18 -0.41
C VAL A 172 39.19 12.75 -0.38
N ALA A 173 40.10 13.45 -1.06
CA ALA A 173 41.53 13.18 -0.99
C ALA A 173 42.09 13.40 0.43
N ILE A 174 41.73 14.52 1.10
CA ILE A 174 42.11 14.82 2.47
C ILE A 174 41.52 13.77 3.44
N LEU A 175 40.29 13.37 3.26
CA LEU A 175 39.61 12.36 4.04
C LEU A 175 40.35 11.02 3.95
N PHE A 176 40.66 10.53 2.77
CA PHE A 176 41.47 9.30 2.63
C PHE A 176 42.89 9.44 3.18
N ALA A 177 43.54 10.60 3.00
CA ALA A 177 44.82 10.88 3.58
C ALA A 177 44.78 10.79 5.13
N SER A 178 43.75 11.38 5.76
CA SER A 178 43.58 11.31 7.22
C SER A 178 43.36 9.88 7.72
N LEU A 179 42.58 9.07 6.99
CA LEU A 179 42.39 7.66 7.32
C LEU A 179 43.67 6.84 7.14
N ILE A 180 44.45 7.07 6.08
CA ILE A 180 45.75 6.40 5.89
C ILE A 180 46.68 6.75 7.02
N MET A 181 46.79 8.02 7.43
CA MET A 181 47.64 8.45 8.56
C MET A 181 47.14 7.89 9.88
N PHE A 182 45.84 7.68 10.06
CA PHE A 182 45.28 6.98 11.23
C PHE A 182 45.69 5.50 11.24
N PHE A 183 45.53 4.79 10.12
CA PHE A 183 45.89 3.36 10.04
C PHE A 183 47.39 3.11 10.23
N LEU A 184 48.22 4.00 9.76
CA LEU A 184 49.68 3.93 9.94
C LEU A 184 50.13 4.38 11.33
N GLY A 185 49.24 4.97 12.14
CA GLY A 185 49.54 5.42 13.50
C GLY A 185 49.83 4.30 14.47
N LYS A 186 50.32 4.67 15.67
CA LYS A 186 50.73 3.73 16.72
C LYS A 186 49.65 3.63 17.81
N PRO A 187 49.56 2.50 18.54
CA PRO A 187 48.77 2.42 19.76
C PRO A 187 49.21 3.48 20.79
N ILE A 188 48.25 3.89 21.62
CA ILE A 188 48.51 4.85 22.72
C ILE A 188 49.45 4.21 23.73
N GLU A 189 50.36 5.00 24.29
CA GLU A 189 51.31 4.52 25.30
C GLU A 189 50.57 3.89 26.48
N GLY A 190 51.03 2.68 26.87
CA GLY A 190 50.42 1.91 27.97
C GLY A 190 49.37 0.90 27.54
N HIS A 191 48.94 0.90 26.26
CA HIS A 191 48.00 -0.11 25.73
C HIS A 191 48.77 -1.32 25.15
N ASN A 192 48.56 -2.50 25.73
CA ASN A 192 49.19 -3.74 25.29
C ASN A 192 48.20 -4.58 24.50
N LEU A 193 48.65 -5.21 23.42
CA LEU A 193 47.84 -6.12 22.61
C LEU A 193 47.34 -7.35 23.39
N SER A 194 48.03 -7.71 24.52
CA SER A 194 47.57 -8.78 25.41
C SER A 194 46.29 -8.48 26.17
N ASP A 195 45.96 -7.20 26.33
CA ASP A 195 44.86 -6.73 27.14
C ASP A 195 43.56 -6.49 26.30
N VAL A 196 43.66 -6.79 25.01
CA VAL A 196 42.54 -6.59 24.07
C VAL A 196 41.48 -7.69 24.21
N ASP A 197 40.31 -7.30 24.67
CA ASP A 197 39.10 -8.14 24.65
C ASP A 197 38.08 -7.60 23.66
N PHE A 198 37.72 -8.43 22.68
CA PHE A 198 36.81 -8.05 21.62
C PHE A 198 35.33 -8.02 22.07
N PHE A 199 35.01 -8.59 23.24
CA PHE A 199 33.63 -8.70 23.75
C PHE A 199 33.35 -7.73 24.90
N SER A 200 34.38 -7.24 25.60
CA SER A 200 34.18 -6.35 26.73
C SER A 200 33.75 -4.95 26.32
N SER A 201 33.00 -4.30 27.22
CA SER A 201 32.60 -2.90 27.15
C SER A 201 32.97 -2.21 28.47
N ILE A 202 32.82 -0.89 28.53
CA ILE A 202 33.00 -0.10 29.76
C ILE A 202 32.08 -0.57 30.88
N SER A 203 32.35 -0.21 32.12
CA SER A 203 31.59 -0.64 33.32
C SER A 203 30.14 -0.21 33.34
N SER A 204 29.78 0.88 32.67
CA SER A 204 28.38 1.41 32.57
C SER A 204 28.04 1.72 31.12
N PRO A 205 27.80 0.69 30.27
CA PRO A 205 27.57 0.90 28.86
C PRO A 205 26.17 1.41 28.59
N ASP A 206 26.03 2.28 27.61
CA ASP A 206 24.75 2.60 27.01
C ASP A 206 24.13 1.39 26.30
N THR A 207 22.82 1.39 26.16
CA THR A 207 22.13 0.26 25.52
C THR A 207 22.54 0.14 24.05
N PHE A 208 22.64 -1.09 23.55
CA PHE A 208 23.04 -1.37 22.17
C PHE A 208 22.23 -0.56 21.14
N PHE A 209 20.91 -0.47 21.30
CA PHE A 209 20.07 0.27 20.37
C PHE A 209 20.21 1.78 20.47
N TYR A 210 20.56 2.32 21.64
CA TYR A 210 20.89 3.74 21.77
C TYR A 210 22.17 4.08 21.02
N VAL A 211 23.22 3.29 21.23
CA VAL A 211 24.49 3.42 20.47
C VAL A 211 24.23 3.28 18.97
N PHE A 212 23.43 2.28 18.57
CA PHE A 212 23.02 2.12 17.18
C PHE A 212 22.35 3.39 16.62
N THR A 213 21.51 4.06 17.40
CA THR A 213 20.81 5.28 16.98
C THR A 213 21.79 6.41 16.65
N ILE A 214 22.81 6.59 17.47
CA ILE A 214 23.86 7.61 17.29
C ILE A 214 24.73 7.29 16.06
N ILE A 215 25.01 6.01 15.80
CA ILE A 215 25.88 5.57 14.70
C ILE A 215 25.12 5.48 13.37
N PHE A 216 23.82 5.19 13.39
CA PHE A 216 23.04 4.92 12.18
C PHE A 216 23.14 6.00 11.08
N PRO A 217 23.15 7.32 11.38
CA PRO A 217 23.31 8.33 10.35
C PRO A 217 24.60 8.21 9.51
N ALA A 218 25.65 7.54 10.02
CA ALA A 218 26.85 7.25 9.24
C ALA A 218 26.54 6.41 7.98
N PHE A 219 25.56 5.52 8.06
CA PHE A 219 25.18 4.61 6.99
C PHE A 219 24.21 5.23 5.97
N THR A 220 23.76 6.48 6.17
CA THR A 220 22.69 7.12 5.36
C THR A 220 23.19 7.88 4.13
N GLY A 221 24.49 7.91 3.85
CA GLY A 221 25.10 8.67 2.75
C GLY A 221 24.62 8.33 1.34
N ILE A 222 23.88 7.24 1.16
CA ILE A 222 23.30 6.80 -0.12
C ILE A 222 22.40 7.87 -0.72
N ALA A 223 21.63 8.57 0.10
CA ALA A 223 20.70 9.62 -0.33
C ALA A 223 21.41 10.83 -0.97
N ALA A 224 22.64 11.12 -0.57
CA ALA A 224 23.42 12.25 -1.12
C ALA A 224 23.79 12.02 -2.60
N GLY A 225 24.14 10.80 -3.00
CA GLY A 225 24.41 10.45 -4.39
C GLY A 225 23.20 10.60 -5.31
N LEU A 226 21.99 10.41 -4.78
CA LEU A 226 20.72 10.59 -5.50
C LEU A 226 20.42 12.06 -5.82
N GLY A 227 20.87 12.98 -4.98
CA GLY A 227 20.67 14.42 -5.19
C GLY A 227 21.24 14.94 -6.51
N LEU A 228 22.22 14.22 -7.08
CA LEU A 228 22.85 14.56 -8.38
C LEU A 228 22.10 14.02 -9.60
N SER A 229 21.01 13.32 -9.41
CA SER A 229 20.29 12.60 -10.49
C SER A 229 19.95 13.46 -11.71
N GLY A 230 19.64 14.76 -11.50
CA GLY A 230 19.34 15.71 -12.58
C GLY A 230 20.55 16.12 -13.42
N ASP A 231 21.76 15.98 -12.91
CA ASP A 231 23.01 16.47 -13.52
C ASP A 231 23.85 15.33 -14.16
N LEU A 232 23.38 14.07 -14.07
CA LEU A 232 24.08 12.89 -14.59
C LEU A 232 23.82 12.65 -16.07
N LYS A 233 24.86 12.23 -16.82
CA LYS A 233 24.75 11.80 -18.22
C LYS A 233 23.88 10.55 -18.35
N ASP A 234 24.10 9.58 -17.49
CA ASP A 234 23.34 8.33 -17.43
C ASP A 234 23.01 7.99 -15.96
N PRO A 235 21.89 8.50 -15.44
CA PRO A 235 21.46 8.22 -14.07
C PRO A 235 21.22 6.73 -13.81
N LYS A 236 20.77 5.97 -14.83
CA LYS A 236 20.41 4.56 -14.70
C LYS A 236 21.59 3.65 -14.36
N THR A 237 22.78 3.99 -14.82
CA THR A 237 24.01 3.22 -14.53
C THR A 237 24.85 3.88 -13.44
N SER A 238 24.88 5.22 -13.40
CA SER A 238 25.76 5.96 -12.49
C SER A 238 25.30 5.91 -11.05
N ILE A 239 23.97 5.98 -10.79
CA ILE A 239 23.41 5.92 -9.44
C ILE A 239 23.66 4.54 -8.79
N PRO A 240 23.22 3.40 -9.40
CA PRO A 240 23.46 2.10 -8.78
C PRO A 240 24.94 1.79 -8.55
N LYS A 241 25.78 2.02 -9.58
CA LYS A 241 27.22 1.71 -9.47
C LYS A 241 27.93 2.59 -8.44
N GLY A 242 27.67 3.90 -8.48
CA GLY A 242 28.33 4.84 -7.57
C GLY A 242 27.95 4.63 -6.11
N THR A 243 26.66 4.45 -5.83
CA THR A 243 26.17 4.26 -4.45
C THR A 243 26.59 2.90 -3.87
N LEU A 244 26.43 1.80 -4.62
CA LEU A 244 26.81 0.47 -4.13
C LEU A 244 28.31 0.35 -3.90
N LEU A 245 29.14 0.92 -4.79
CA LEU A 245 30.60 0.94 -4.60
C LEU A 245 30.98 1.75 -3.36
N ALA A 246 30.38 2.93 -3.15
CA ALA A 246 30.62 3.74 -1.97
C ALA A 246 30.24 3.01 -0.67
N THR A 247 29.11 2.33 -0.68
CA THR A 247 28.64 1.51 0.45
C THR A 247 29.63 0.37 0.75
N ALA A 248 30.08 -0.36 -0.28
CA ALA A 248 31.04 -1.46 -0.10
C ALA A 248 32.38 -0.97 0.49
N VAL A 249 32.94 0.12 -0.04
CA VAL A 249 34.14 0.75 0.49
C VAL A 249 33.90 1.23 1.93
N GLY A 250 32.73 1.84 2.19
CA GLY A 250 32.36 2.30 3.54
C GLY A 250 32.36 1.18 4.57
N ILE A 251 31.75 0.03 4.25
CA ILE A 251 31.75 -1.15 5.15
C ILE A 251 33.16 -1.59 5.49
N ILE A 252 34.04 -1.70 4.50
CA ILE A 252 35.44 -2.13 4.72
C ILE A 252 36.18 -1.15 5.65
N VAL A 253 35.98 0.15 5.40
CA VAL A 253 36.63 1.19 6.23
C VAL A 253 36.06 1.18 7.65
N TYR A 254 34.78 1.06 7.85
CA TYR A 254 34.16 1.01 9.18
C TYR A 254 34.66 -0.17 10.00
N VAL A 255 34.71 -1.37 9.42
CA VAL A 255 35.26 -2.56 10.09
C VAL A 255 36.73 -2.37 10.43
N ALA A 256 37.52 -1.85 9.49
CA ALA A 256 38.96 -1.60 9.69
C ALA A 256 39.20 -0.54 10.78
N VAL A 257 38.42 0.55 10.81
CA VAL A 257 38.54 1.59 11.86
C VAL A 257 38.15 1.03 13.22
N ALA A 258 37.03 0.29 13.34
CA ALA A 258 36.64 -0.33 14.60
C ALA A 258 37.74 -1.28 15.13
N LEU A 259 38.33 -2.08 14.24
CA LEU A 259 39.43 -2.97 14.58
C LEU A 259 40.68 -2.17 15.03
N LYS A 260 41.08 -1.13 14.29
CA LYS A 260 42.21 -0.29 14.63
C LYS A 260 42.03 0.40 15.97
N LEU A 261 40.83 0.90 16.29
CA LEU A 261 40.51 1.54 17.56
C LEU A 261 40.73 0.59 18.74
N VAL A 262 40.14 -0.60 18.68
CA VAL A 262 40.26 -1.59 19.77
C VAL A 262 41.69 -2.08 19.96
N LEU A 263 42.51 -2.13 18.90
CA LEU A 263 43.91 -2.51 18.95
C LEU A 263 44.83 -1.36 19.39
N SER A 264 44.34 -0.13 19.51
CA SER A 264 45.20 1.05 19.71
C SER A 264 44.90 1.85 20.97
N ALA A 265 43.78 1.63 21.64
CA ALA A 265 43.35 2.43 22.80
C ALA A 265 42.56 1.59 23.81
N SER A 266 42.61 2.01 25.10
CA SER A 266 41.76 1.40 26.14
C SER A 266 40.28 1.75 25.98
N LEU A 267 39.37 0.95 26.53
CA LEU A 267 37.93 1.21 26.46
C LEU A 267 37.56 2.54 27.12
N ASP A 268 38.21 2.93 28.20
CA ASP A 268 37.99 4.20 28.91
C ASP A 268 38.46 5.39 28.08
N ASP A 269 39.59 5.29 27.39
CA ASP A 269 40.04 6.32 26.44
C ASP A 269 39.04 6.47 25.27
N LEU A 270 38.57 5.34 24.72
CA LEU A 270 37.59 5.34 23.64
C LEU A 270 36.23 5.94 24.03
N ALA A 271 35.85 5.82 25.31
CA ALA A 271 34.61 6.39 25.84
C ALA A 271 34.72 7.89 26.12
N SER A 272 35.84 8.33 26.65
CA SER A 272 36.02 9.70 27.16
C SER A 272 36.50 10.69 26.09
N ASP A 273 37.32 10.24 25.14
CA ASP A 273 37.92 11.10 24.11
C ASP A 273 37.24 10.95 22.77
N GLN A 274 36.45 11.96 22.38
CA GLN A 274 35.76 11.98 21.10
C GLN A 274 36.69 12.06 19.89
N LEU A 275 37.88 12.61 20.04
CA LEU A 275 38.88 12.75 18.99
C LEU A 275 40.03 11.75 19.15
N ILE A 276 39.81 10.61 19.80
CA ILE A 276 40.79 9.56 20.08
C ILE A 276 41.62 9.17 18.84
N MET A 277 41.03 9.21 17.65
CA MET A 277 41.73 8.96 16.39
C MET A 277 42.92 9.91 16.18
N SER A 278 42.85 11.14 16.73
CA SER A 278 43.94 12.12 16.67
C SER A 278 45.16 11.69 17.47
N ARG A 279 44.94 11.05 18.62
CA ARG A 279 46.03 10.51 19.45
C ARG A 279 46.70 9.27 18.84
N ILE A 280 45.98 8.52 18.03
CA ILE A 280 46.46 7.30 17.35
C ILE A 280 47.18 7.63 16.04
N ALA A 281 46.75 8.65 15.30
CA ALA A 281 47.31 9.00 13.98
C ALA A 281 48.78 9.42 14.07
N ILE A 282 49.59 9.17 12.98
CA ILE A 282 50.99 9.61 12.92
C ILE A 282 51.15 11.11 13.17
N TRP A 283 50.20 11.89 12.62
CA TRP A 283 50.14 13.32 12.83
C TRP A 283 48.73 13.69 13.25
N GLY A 284 48.56 13.91 14.56
CA GLY A 284 47.27 14.13 15.18
C GLY A 284 46.36 15.18 14.51
N PRO A 285 46.88 16.38 14.15
CA PRO A 285 46.05 17.43 13.56
C PRO A 285 45.38 17.08 12.24
N ILE A 286 45.79 16.03 11.54
CA ILE A 286 45.15 15.58 10.29
C ILE A 286 43.70 15.08 10.51
N ILE A 287 43.42 14.57 11.71
CA ILE A 287 42.10 14.03 12.03
C ILE A 287 41.05 15.13 12.14
N PRO A 288 41.20 16.19 12.96
CA PRO A 288 40.26 17.31 12.97
C PRO A 288 40.19 18.04 11.62
N ILE A 289 41.27 18.12 10.84
CA ILE A 289 41.26 18.67 9.48
C ILE A 289 40.39 17.78 8.57
N GLY A 290 40.60 16.46 8.60
CA GLY A 290 39.80 15.49 7.83
C GLY A 290 38.32 15.54 8.21
N LEU A 291 38.02 15.57 9.51
CA LEU A 291 36.68 15.70 10.04
C LEU A 291 36.02 17.02 9.61
N GLY A 292 36.70 18.16 9.74
CA GLY A 292 36.20 19.46 9.33
C GLY A 292 35.89 19.51 7.82
N CYS A 293 36.79 18.98 6.99
CA CYS A 293 36.59 18.85 5.56
C CYS A 293 35.36 17.96 5.23
N ALA A 294 35.25 16.80 5.86
CA ALA A 294 34.14 15.87 5.67
C ALA A 294 32.80 16.50 6.11
N ALA A 295 32.80 17.20 7.25
CA ALA A 295 31.63 17.89 7.78
C ALA A 295 31.15 19.00 6.83
N ILE A 296 32.04 19.87 6.35
CA ILE A 296 31.69 20.91 5.38
C ILE A 296 31.16 20.33 4.07
N SER A 297 31.81 19.29 3.55
CA SER A 297 31.36 18.64 2.30
C SER A 297 29.96 18.04 2.46
N SER A 298 29.70 17.33 3.56
CA SER A 298 28.41 16.70 3.83
C SER A 298 27.34 17.76 4.08
N ALA A 299 27.66 18.85 4.78
CA ALA A 299 26.77 19.99 4.96
C ALA A 299 26.39 20.63 3.62
N LEU A 300 27.37 20.88 2.74
CA LEU A 300 27.14 21.41 1.39
C LEU A 300 26.26 20.46 0.57
N GLY A 301 26.51 19.14 0.64
CA GLY A 301 25.66 18.13 -0.02
C GLY A 301 24.21 18.22 0.43
N SER A 302 23.96 18.24 1.73
CA SER A 302 22.61 18.30 2.29
C SER A 302 21.91 19.64 2.02
N VAL A 303 22.65 20.77 2.10
CA VAL A 303 22.14 22.11 1.75
C VAL A 303 21.75 22.23 0.27
N MET A 304 22.36 21.45 -0.61
CA MET A 304 21.95 21.41 -2.02
C MET A 304 20.72 20.56 -2.28
N VAL A 305 20.56 19.47 -1.54
CA VAL A 305 19.46 18.49 -1.76
C VAL A 305 18.15 18.95 -1.11
N ALA A 306 18.19 19.42 0.14
CA ALA A 306 17.01 19.82 0.92
C ALA A 306 16.15 20.88 0.19
N PRO A 307 16.69 22.03 -0.26
CA PRO A 307 15.91 23.05 -0.94
C PRO A 307 15.31 22.57 -2.27
N ARG A 308 16.03 21.73 -3.02
CA ARG A 308 15.52 21.20 -4.28
C ARG A 308 14.34 20.26 -4.07
N THR A 309 14.36 19.48 -2.99
CA THR A 309 13.23 18.64 -2.60
C THR A 309 12.02 19.47 -2.21
N LEU A 310 12.21 20.51 -1.38
CA LEU A 310 11.14 21.42 -0.98
C LEU A 310 10.57 22.22 -2.17
N GLN A 311 11.43 22.66 -3.07
CA GLN A 311 11.02 23.32 -4.31
C GLN A 311 10.17 22.41 -5.18
N ALA A 312 10.58 21.13 -5.35
CA ALA A 312 9.84 20.17 -6.15
C ALA A 312 8.44 19.89 -5.58
N LEU A 313 8.30 19.85 -4.25
CA LEU A 313 6.99 19.80 -3.56
C LEU A 313 6.12 21.04 -3.89
N GLY A 314 6.71 22.21 -3.93
CA GLY A 314 6.03 23.46 -4.33
C GLY A 314 5.60 23.46 -5.79
N VAL A 315 6.47 23.00 -6.70
CA VAL A 315 6.17 22.86 -8.15
C VAL A 315 5.01 21.89 -8.39
N ASP A 316 4.97 20.80 -7.65
CA ASP A 316 3.89 19.81 -7.71
C ASP A 316 2.60 20.28 -6.99
N LYS A 317 2.59 21.50 -6.45
CA LYS A 317 1.44 22.12 -5.77
C LYS A 317 0.88 21.26 -4.64
N ILE A 318 1.78 20.76 -3.78
CA ILE A 318 1.40 19.86 -2.68
C ILE A 318 0.75 20.62 -1.53
N PHE A 319 1.21 21.83 -1.27
CA PHE A 319 0.69 22.65 -0.16
C PHE A 319 -0.68 23.25 -0.50
N PRO A 320 -1.55 23.51 0.51
CA PRO A 320 -2.94 23.89 0.26
C PRO A 320 -3.09 25.24 -0.40
N THR A 321 -2.17 26.17 -0.16
CA THR A 321 -2.27 27.53 -0.72
C THR A 321 -1.41 27.67 -1.98
N LEU A 322 -2.01 28.22 -3.03
CA LEU A 322 -1.29 28.49 -4.28
C LEU A 322 -0.12 29.47 -4.05
N THR A 323 -0.30 30.44 -3.16
CA THR A 323 0.73 31.42 -2.80
C THR A 323 1.99 30.77 -2.23
N LEU A 324 1.82 29.82 -1.27
CA LEU A 324 2.96 29.08 -0.70
C LEU A 324 3.68 28.23 -1.75
N ASN A 325 2.92 27.52 -2.59
CA ASN A 325 3.50 26.72 -3.66
C ASN A 325 4.31 27.57 -4.65
N THR A 326 3.76 28.71 -5.08
CA THR A 326 4.47 29.63 -5.99
C THR A 326 5.67 30.30 -5.33
N TRP A 327 5.58 30.59 -4.02
CA TRP A 327 6.69 31.14 -3.26
C TRP A 327 7.85 30.14 -3.11
N LEU A 328 7.56 28.88 -2.75
CA LEU A 328 8.56 27.81 -2.61
C LEU A 328 9.18 27.41 -3.95
N SER A 329 8.42 27.44 -5.04
CA SER A 329 8.92 27.08 -6.39
C SER A 329 9.79 28.14 -7.03
N LYS A 330 9.91 29.34 -6.43
CA LYS A 330 10.61 30.49 -7.04
C LYS A 330 12.12 30.30 -7.07
N ASN A 331 12.69 30.44 -8.25
CA ASN A 331 14.14 30.44 -8.49
C ASN A 331 14.74 31.85 -8.29
N LYS A 332 16.02 31.91 -7.98
CA LYS A 332 16.81 33.15 -8.02
C LYS A 332 16.89 33.64 -9.46
N LYS A 333 16.75 34.96 -9.70
CA LYS A 333 16.81 35.56 -11.04
C LYS A 333 18.09 35.16 -11.78
N GLY A 334 17.94 34.57 -12.96
CA GLY A 334 19.06 34.15 -13.81
C GLY A 334 19.76 32.84 -13.43
N THR A 335 19.24 32.09 -12.47
CA THR A 335 19.78 30.79 -12.02
C THR A 335 18.64 29.77 -11.80
N ILE A 336 19.02 28.49 -11.67
CA ILE A 336 18.07 27.39 -11.35
C ILE A 336 17.97 27.17 -9.82
N GLU A 337 18.61 28.01 -9.03
CA GLU A 337 18.72 27.83 -7.56
C GLU A 337 17.42 28.19 -6.83
N PRO A 338 16.89 27.32 -5.93
CA PRO A 338 15.63 27.52 -5.22
C PRO A 338 15.80 28.49 -4.03
N MET A 339 15.63 29.79 -4.26
CA MET A 339 15.96 30.81 -3.26
C MET A 339 15.14 30.68 -1.96
N ASN A 340 13.81 30.60 -2.07
CA ASN A 340 12.95 30.60 -0.87
C ASN A 340 12.96 29.26 -0.14
N ALA A 341 13.08 28.15 -0.88
CA ALA A 341 13.25 26.84 -0.28
C ALA A 341 14.61 26.72 0.44
N SER A 342 15.68 27.36 -0.08
CA SER A 342 16.97 27.45 0.60
C SER A 342 16.86 28.21 1.92
N LEU A 343 16.12 29.32 1.95
CA LEU A 343 15.88 30.08 3.18
C LEU A 343 15.20 29.23 4.25
N VAL A 344 14.14 28.49 3.88
CA VAL A 344 13.43 27.60 4.82
C VAL A 344 14.37 26.49 5.34
N SER A 345 15.17 25.88 4.45
CA SER A 345 16.12 24.86 4.83
C SER A 345 17.17 25.37 5.81
N CYS A 346 17.71 26.57 5.54
CA CYS A 346 18.70 27.22 6.42
C CYS A 346 18.09 27.58 7.79
N LEU A 347 16.83 28.03 7.84
CA LEU A 347 16.17 28.36 9.11
C LEU A 347 15.94 27.10 9.97
N ILE A 348 15.55 25.97 9.36
CA ILE A 348 15.43 24.69 10.07
C ILE A 348 16.78 24.24 10.60
N ALA A 349 17.81 24.25 9.77
CA ALA A 349 19.16 23.88 10.19
C ALA A 349 19.67 24.79 11.32
N PHE A 350 19.49 26.10 11.20
CA PHE A 350 19.87 27.07 12.24
C PHE A 350 19.21 26.78 13.59
N PHE A 351 17.91 26.45 13.59
CA PHE A 351 17.21 26.06 14.81
C PHE A 351 17.88 24.90 15.55
N PHE A 352 18.25 23.84 14.81
CA PHE A 352 18.92 22.67 15.41
C PHE A 352 20.39 22.95 15.80
N VAL A 353 21.10 23.85 15.10
CA VAL A 353 22.45 24.27 15.49
C VAL A 353 22.43 25.02 16.82
N VAL A 354 21.42 25.88 17.06
CA VAL A 354 21.26 26.59 18.33
C VAL A 354 21.00 25.63 19.50
N ILE A 355 20.32 24.49 19.28
CA ILE A 355 20.19 23.44 20.31
C ILE A 355 21.55 22.87 20.69
N GLY A 356 22.45 22.66 19.72
CA GLY A 356 23.85 22.30 19.93
C GLY A 356 24.12 20.87 20.38
N ASP A 357 23.10 20.01 20.53
CA ASP A 357 23.25 18.62 20.93
C ASP A 357 23.31 17.69 19.70
N ILE A 358 24.50 17.20 19.39
CA ILE A 358 24.74 16.33 18.23
C ILE A 358 24.02 14.98 18.34
N ASN A 359 23.86 14.42 19.55
CA ASN A 359 23.22 13.14 19.76
C ASN A 359 21.71 13.24 19.55
N LEU A 360 21.07 14.28 20.10
CA LEU A 360 19.66 14.59 19.87
C LEU A 360 19.37 14.79 18.37
N VAL A 361 20.23 15.56 17.70
CA VAL A 361 20.10 15.78 16.25
C VAL A 361 20.26 14.47 15.48
N ALA A 362 21.20 13.60 15.87
CA ALA A 362 21.38 12.28 15.28
C ALA A 362 20.14 11.39 15.44
N GLU A 363 19.52 11.38 16.64
CA GLU A 363 18.28 10.62 16.89
C GLU A 363 17.13 11.07 15.97
N VAL A 364 16.91 12.37 15.88
CA VAL A 364 15.85 12.92 15.02
C VAL A 364 16.07 12.61 13.55
N ILE A 365 17.29 12.77 13.06
CA ILE A 365 17.68 12.44 11.69
C ILE A 365 17.46 10.95 11.41
N ALA A 366 17.90 10.09 12.34
CA ALA A 366 17.77 8.65 12.22
C ALA A 366 16.31 8.22 12.03
N MET A 367 15.37 8.81 12.77
CA MET A 367 13.93 8.51 12.62
C MET A 367 13.40 8.86 11.23
N PHE A 368 13.70 10.05 10.72
CA PHE A 368 13.25 10.45 9.38
C PHE A 368 13.88 9.61 8.27
N PHE A 369 15.14 9.23 8.39
CA PHE A 369 15.79 8.31 7.46
C PHE A 369 15.16 6.92 7.51
N MET A 370 14.91 6.36 8.70
CA MET A 370 14.28 5.05 8.85
C MET A 370 12.89 4.99 8.22
N VAL A 371 12.04 6.02 8.46
CA VAL A 371 10.72 6.14 7.82
C VAL A 371 10.86 6.19 6.30
N THR A 372 11.78 7.00 5.80
CA THR A 372 11.98 7.17 4.35
C THR A 372 12.49 5.87 3.70
N TYR A 373 13.46 5.22 4.31
CA TYR A 373 14.06 3.97 3.81
C TYR A 373 13.07 2.82 3.85
N GLY A 374 12.34 2.68 4.96
CA GLY A 374 11.27 1.69 5.08
C GLY A 374 10.16 1.91 4.06
N ALA A 375 9.75 3.16 3.84
CA ALA A 375 8.75 3.50 2.84
C ALA A 375 9.24 3.19 1.40
N ILE A 376 10.48 3.52 1.04
CA ILE A 376 11.05 3.22 -0.28
C ILE A 376 11.11 1.70 -0.51
N CYS A 377 11.58 0.95 0.47
CA CYS A 377 11.61 -0.52 0.39
C CYS A 377 10.20 -1.12 0.27
N LEU A 378 9.22 -0.62 1.05
CA LEU A 378 7.83 -1.05 0.96
C LEU A 378 7.24 -0.77 -0.42
N ILE A 379 7.56 0.37 -0.99
CA ILE A 379 7.13 0.77 -2.33
C ILE A 379 7.69 -0.20 -3.38
N SER A 380 9.01 -0.47 -3.36
CA SER A 380 9.63 -1.44 -4.27
C SER A 380 9.00 -2.83 -4.14
N LEU A 381 8.71 -3.28 -2.90
CA LEU A 381 7.99 -4.53 -2.64
C LEU A 381 6.61 -4.55 -3.30
N LEU A 382 5.81 -3.50 -3.12
CA LEU A 382 4.45 -3.42 -3.68
C LEU A 382 4.46 -3.42 -5.21
N GLU A 383 5.47 -2.80 -5.84
CA GLU A 383 5.63 -2.84 -7.30
C GLU A 383 5.96 -4.23 -7.83
N HIS A 384 6.75 -5.02 -7.11
CA HIS A 384 6.99 -6.42 -7.48
C HIS A 384 5.69 -7.23 -7.51
N PHE A 385 4.77 -6.97 -6.58
CA PHE A 385 3.49 -7.67 -6.49
C PHE A 385 2.39 -7.07 -7.36
N SER A 386 2.48 -5.79 -7.75
CA SER A 386 1.46 -5.14 -8.58
C SER A 386 1.48 -5.63 -10.04
N ALA A 387 2.64 -6.10 -10.51
CA ALA A 387 2.88 -6.51 -11.90
C ALA A 387 2.35 -5.49 -12.94
N ASP A 388 2.54 -4.20 -12.67
CA ASP A 388 2.12 -3.11 -13.57
C ASP A 388 2.97 -3.15 -14.85
N PRO A 389 2.36 -3.29 -16.05
CA PRO A 389 3.09 -3.30 -17.31
C PRO A 389 3.86 -2.00 -17.60
N SER A 390 3.53 -0.89 -16.93
CA SER A 390 4.24 0.39 -17.04
C SER A 390 5.53 0.44 -16.22
N TYR A 391 5.71 -0.48 -15.26
CA TYR A 391 6.90 -0.57 -14.43
C TYR A 391 7.96 -1.45 -15.11
N ARG A 392 8.95 -0.81 -15.74
CA ARG A 392 9.99 -1.45 -16.56
C ARG A 392 11.39 -0.97 -16.16
N PRO A 393 11.84 -1.21 -14.92
CA PRO A 393 13.18 -0.83 -14.51
C PRO A 393 14.24 -1.63 -15.28
N THR A 394 15.35 -0.99 -15.61
CA THR A 394 16.50 -1.68 -16.24
C THR A 394 17.33 -2.46 -15.20
N PHE A 395 17.27 -2.07 -13.93
CA PHE A 395 17.83 -2.79 -12.80
C PHE A 395 16.68 -3.28 -11.91
N ARG A 396 16.63 -4.57 -11.59
CA ARG A 396 15.64 -5.15 -10.69
C ARG A 396 16.31 -5.74 -9.45
N SER A 397 15.87 -5.32 -8.28
CA SER A 397 16.15 -6.00 -7.02
C SER A 397 15.22 -7.21 -6.85
N ARG A 398 15.37 -7.97 -5.78
CA ARG A 398 14.47 -9.08 -5.46
C ARG A 398 13.49 -8.66 -4.38
N TRP A 399 12.22 -9.06 -4.50
CA TRP A 399 11.14 -8.66 -3.59
C TRP A 399 11.44 -8.92 -2.11
N TYR A 400 12.12 -10.03 -1.80
CA TYR A 400 12.46 -10.39 -0.41
C TYR A 400 13.54 -9.46 0.18
N ILE A 401 14.41 -8.88 -0.63
CA ILE A 401 15.38 -7.88 -0.18
C ILE A 401 14.64 -6.59 0.21
N SER A 402 13.68 -6.17 -0.60
CA SER A 402 12.84 -5.01 -0.32
C SER A 402 11.96 -5.24 0.92
N LEU A 403 11.43 -6.45 1.11
CA LEU A 403 10.70 -6.84 2.31
C LEU A 403 11.59 -6.75 3.56
N LEU A 404 12.80 -7.32 3.49
CA LEU A 404 13.77 -7.26 4.60
C LEU A 404 14.08 -5.80 4.98
N GLY A 405 14.37 -4.96 3.99
CA GLY A 405 14.65 -3.53 4.22
C GLY A 405 13.48 -2.81 4.87
N ALA A 406 12.25 -3.05 4.39
CA ALA A 406 11.05 -2.45 4.96
C ALA A 406 10.81 -2.89 6.42
N VAL A 407 10.84 -4.20 6.68
CA VAL A 407 10.60 -4.75 8.03
C VAL A 407 11.68 -4.28 9.01
N LEU A 408 12.96 -4.36 8.63
CA LEU A 408 14.06 -3.94 9.49
C LEU A 408 14.02 -2.44 9.76
N SER A 409 13.73 -1.60 8.78
CA SER A 409 13.62 -0.14 8.99
C SER A 409 12.58 0.20 10.04
N PHE A 410 11.36 -0.33 9.92
CA PHE A 410 10.30 -0.04 10.88
C PHE A 410 10.55 -0.70 12.24
N TRP A 411 11.06 -1.92 12.29
CA TRP A 411 11.36 -2.61 13.54
C TRP A 411 12.48 -1.90 14.32
N LEU A 412 13.60 -1.58 13.67
CA LEU A 412 14.72 -0.88 14.29
C LEU A 412 14.34 0.51 14.77
N MET A 413 13.55 1.25 14.00
CA MET A 413 13.07 2.57 14.40
C MET A 413 12.40 2.55 15.79
N PHE A 414 11.57 1.53 16.08
CA PHE A 414 10.94 1.35 17.40
C PHE A 414 11.94 0.85 18.48
N LYS A 415 12.96 0.09 18.08
CA LYS A 415 14.01 -0.36 19.01
C LYS A 415 14.99 0.76 19.38
N MET A 416 15.23 1.68 18.47
CA MET A 416 16.09 2.85 18.69
C MET A 416 15.48 3.78 19.74
N ASN A 417 14.30 4.32 19.45
CA ASN A 417 13.54 5.17 20.37
C ASN A 417 12.04 5.12 20.03
N ALA A 418 11.28 4.42 20.86
CA ALA A 418 9.84 4.19 20.61
C ALA A 418 9.03 5.49 20.58
N THR A 419 9.38 6.49 21.41
CA THR A 419 8.66 7.77 21.47
C THR A 419 8.88 8.59 20.20
N TYR A 420 10.12 8.75 19.76
CA TYR A 420 10.42 9.48 18.52
C TYR A 420 9.93 8.71 17.29
N ALA A 421 9.96 7.37 17.31
CA ALA A 421 9.41 6.53 16.26
C ALA A 421 7.91 6.77 16.10
N LEU A 422 7.15 6.66 17.19
CA LEU A 422 5.70 6.86 17.16
C LEU A 422 5.35 8.28 16.71
N THR A 423 6.05 9.29 17.25
CA THR A 423 5.86 10.70 16.87
C THR A 423 6.11 10.90 15.37
N SER A 424 7.18 10.32 14.81
CA SER A 424 7.50 10.41 13.39
C SER A 424 6.46 9.73 12.51
N VAL A 425 5.96 8.56 12.90
CA VAL A 425 4.89 7.84 12.16
C VAL A 425 3.59 8.64 12.20
N ILE A 426 3.19 9.15 13.37
CA ILE A 426 1.99 9.99 13.51
C ILE A 426 2.13 11.25 12.66
N PHE A 427 3.27 11.91 12.72
CA PHE A 427 3.54 13.12 11.92
C PHE A 427 3.42 12.84 10.43
N MET A 428 3.99 11.73 9.94
CA MET A 428 3.88 11.30 8.54
C MET A 428 2.44 10.96 8.15
N ALA A 429 1.69 10.28 9.02
CA ALA A 429 0.29 9.96 8.80
C ALA A 429 -0.57 11.25 8.72
N LEU A 430 -0.35 12.20 9.60
CA LEU A 430 -1.04 13.50 9.59
C LEU A 430 -0.75 14.29 8.32
N ILE A 431 0.53 14.32 7.89
CA ILE A 431 0.92 14.96 6.63
C ILE A 431 0.19 14.28 5.44
N TYR A 432 0.19 12.96 5.40
CA TYR A 432 -0.50 12.21 4.34
C TYR A 432 -2.00 12.49 4.31
N ILE A 433 -2.68 12.45 5.47
CA ILE A 433 -4.12 12.74 5.58
C ILE A 433 -4.40 14.17 5.13
N TYR A 434 -3.59 15.13 5.59
CA TYR A 434 -3.72 16.53 5.23
C TYR A 434 -3.60 16.76 3.71
N ILE A 435 -2.55 16.19 3.09
CA ILE A 435 -2.32 16.30 1.64
C ILE A 435 -3.45 15.61 0.87
N SER A 436 -3.86 14.42 1.30
CA SER A 436 -4.91 13.63 0.64
C SER A 436 -6.27 14.35 0.65
N LYS A 437 -6.57 15.09 1.70
CA LYS A 437 -7.81 15.90 1.81
C LYS A 437 -7.88 17.01 0.77
N TYR A 438 -6.76 17.66 0.47
CA TYR A 438 -6.71 18.77 -0.51
C TYR A 438 -6.47 18.31 -1.95
N ASN A 439 -5.90 17.12 -2.16
CA ASN A 439 -5.53 16.59 -3.47
C ASN A 439 -6.29 15.30 -3.82
N THR A 440 -7.59 15.28 -3.68
CA THR A 440 -8.47 14.11 -3.89
C THR A 440 -8.38 13.50 -5.30
N SER A 441 -8.09 14.29 -6.32
CA SER A 441 -8.04 13.85 -7.71
C SER A 441 -6.73 13.14 -8.13
N ARG A 442 -5.71 13.10 -7.27
CA ARG A 442 -4.34 12.73 -7.69
C ARG A 442 -3.91 11.29 -7.32
N GLY A 443 -4.83 10.44 -6.92
CA GLY A 443 -4.56 9.04 -6.57
C GLY A 443 -3.70 8.90 -5.30
N GLY A 444 -4.19 8.16 -4.33
CA GLY A 444 -3.51 7.89 -3.06
C GLY A 444 -2.96 6.46 -3.00
N ILE A 445 -2.71 5.99 -1.78
CA ILE A 445 -2.31 4.61 -1.42
C ILE A 445 -3.18 3.56 -2.12
N ILE A 446 -4.48 3.83 -2.30
CA ILE A 446 -5.42 2.94 -2.98
C ILE A 446 -4.94 2.56 -4.39
N LYS A 447 -4.33 3.49 -5.14
CA LYS A 447 -3.84 3.21 -6.50
C LYS A 447 -2.68 2.19 -6.48
N LEU A 448 -1.80 2.27 -5.50
CA LEU A 448 -0.69 1.33 -5.32
C LEU A 448 -1.20 -0.07 -4.94
N PHE A 449 -2.10 -0.13 -3.95
CA PHE A 449 -2.70 -1.39 -3.53
C PHE A 449 -3.62 -2.00 -4.59
N LYS A 450 -4.22 -1.20 -5.48
CA LYS A 450 -5.10 -1.70 -6.54
C LYS A 450 -4.40 -2.73 -7.43
N GLY A 451 -3.14 -2.52 -7.80
CA GLY A 451 -2.36 -3.47 -8.59
C GLY A 451 -2.09 -4.78 -7.83
N VAL A 452 -1.70 -4.66 -6.56
CA VAL A 452 -1.45 -5.81 -5.69
C VAL A 452 -2.75 -6.61 -5.45
N LEU A 453 -3.85 -5.92 -5.15
CA LEU A 453 -5.16 -6.54 -4.98
C LEU A 453 -5.63 -7.25 -6.26
N PHE A 454 -5.39 -6.64 -7.42
CA PHE A 454 -5.71 -7.27 -8.71
C PHE A 454 -4.93 -8.57 -8.90
N GLN A 455 -3.63 -8.58 -8.66
CA GLN A 455 -2.80 -9.77 -8.80
C GLN A 455 -3.16 -10.86 -7.77
N LEU A 456 -3.44 -10.46 -6.53
CA LEU A 456 -3.89 -11.38 -5.49
C LEU A 456 -5.23 -12.02 -5.88
N SER A 457 -6.20 -11.20 -6.30
CA SER A 457 -7.50 -11.68 -6.79
C SER A 457 -7.33 -12.65 -7.96
N ARG A 458 -6.50 -12.30 -8.95
CA ARG A 458 -6.20 -13.16 -10.09
C ARG A 458 -5.59 -14.51 -9.66
N GLN A 459 -4.60 -14.48 -8.75
CA GLN A 459 -3.95 -15.71 -8.29
C GLN A 459 -4.92 -16.59 -7.50
N LEU A 460 -5.75 -15.99 -6.63
CA LEU A 460 -6.77 -16.72 -5.88
C LEU A 460 -7.81 -17.34 -6.82
N GLN A 461 -8.28 -16.60 -7.82
CA GLN A 461 -9.21 -17.16 -8.82
C GLN A 461 -8.61 -18.34 -9.60
N ILE A 462 -7.35 -18.21 -10.05
CA ILE A 462 -6.65 -19.30 -10.75
C ILE A 462 -6.46 -20.49 -9.81
N PHE A 463 -6.11 -20.27 -8.55
CA PHE A 463 -5.92 -21.32 -7.55
C PHE A 463 -7.23 -22.10 -7.28
N VAL A 464 -8.34 -21.36 -7.05
CA VAL A 464 -9.67 -21.96 -6.86
C VAL A 464 -10.06 -22.81 -8.06
N ARG A 465 -9.93 -22.25 -9.28
CA ARG A 465 -10.29 -22.98 -10.52
C ARG A 465 -9.45 -24.25 -10.75
N LYS A 466 -8.16 -24.25 -10.38
CA LYS A 466 -7.31 -25.44 -10.49
C LYS A 466 -7.67 -26.53 -9.47
N LYS A 467 -8.14 -26.16 -8.28
CA LYS A 467 -8.50 -27.13 -7.22
C LYS A 467 -9.83 -27.81 -7.48
N GLU A 468 -10.77 -27.15 -8.14
CA GLU A 468 -12.12 -27.68 -8.41
C GLU A 468 -12.16 -28.86 -9.37
N TYR A 469 -11.17 -29.00 -10.23
CA TYR A 469 -11.08 -30.17 -11.12
C TYR A 469 -10.92 -31.49 -10.36
N ASN A 470 -10.68 -31.47 -9.04
CA ASN A 470 -10.36 -32.61 -8.21
C ASN A 470 -11.30 -32.87 -7.01
N SER A 471 -12.36 -32.06 -6.80
CA SER A 471 -13.21 -32.20 -5.61
C SER A 471 -14.69 -32.37 -5.95
N ALA A 472 -15.22 -33.57 -5.69
CA ALA A 472 -16.64 -33.91 -5.82
C ALA A 472 -17.51 -33.50 -4.60
N ASP A 473 -16.99 -32.73 -3.64
CA ASP A 473 -17.60 -32.48 -2.32
C ASP A 473 -17.88 -30.98 -2.10
N ASP A 474 -18.54 -30.31 -3.01
CA ASP A 474 -18.90 -28.91 -2.81
C ASP A 474 -20.36 -28.76 -2.33
N HIS A 475 -20.54 -28.17 -1.14
CA HIS A 475 -21.84 -27.66 -0.71
C HIS A 475 -22.39 -26.67 -1.73
N TRP A 476 -23.62 -26.86 -2.17
CA TRP A 476 -24.26 -25.98 -3.12
C TRP A 476 -24.27 -24.52 -2.62
N ARG A 477 -23.85 -23.60 -3.47
CA ARG A 477 -23.90 -22.16 -3.24
C ARG A 477 -24.43 -21.48 -4.49
N PRO A 478 -25.24 -20.40 -4.38
CA PRO A 478 -25.79 -19.74 -5.55
C PRO A 478 -24.69 -18.96 -6.30
N PHE A 479 -24.39 -19.38 -7.51
CA PHE A 479 -23.69 -18.59 -8.52
C PHE A 479 -24.74 -18.13 -9.53
N ALA A 480 -25.51 -17.15 -9.09
CA ALA A 480 -26.72 -16.74 -9.78
C ALA A 480 -26.44 -15.76 -10.91
N ILE A 481 -27.17 -15.91 -12.03
CA ILE A 481 -27.20 -14.94 -13.10
C ILE A 481 -28.64 -14.56 -13.39
N CYS A 482 -28.91 -13.28 -13.54
CA CYS A 482 -30.22 -12.72 -13.88
C CYS A 482 -30.16 -12.01 -15.22
N ILE A 483 -31.20 -12.17 -16.03
CA ILE A 483 -31.38 -11.44 -17.28
C ILE A 483 -32.73 -10.70 -17.20
N SER A 484 -32.71 -9.36 -17.20
CA SER A 484 -33.90 -8.51 -17.17
C SER A 484 -33.74 -7.32 -18.11
N ASP A 485 -34.78 -6.95 -18.80
CA ASP A 485 -34.90 -5.76 -19.65
C ASP A 485 -35.62 -4.61 -18.95
N ILE A 486 -36.29 -4.88 -17.83
CA ILE A 486 -37.08 -3.93 -17.07
C ILE A 486 -36.45 -3.42 -15.77
N THR A 487 -35.20 -3.73 -15.49
CA THR A 487 -34.47 -3.39 -14.23
C THR A 487 -34.55 -1.92 -13.81
N LEU A 488 -34.62 -1.00 -14.79
CA LEU A 488 -34.78 0.44 -14.53
C LEU A 488 -36.21 0.86 -14.18
N GLN A 489 -37.18 0.03 -14.50
CA GLN A 489 -38.61 0.24 -14.27
C GLN A 489 -39.11 -0.54 -13.06
N ASN A 490 -38.71 -1.81 -12.97
CA ASN A 490 -38.97 -2.72 -11.86
C ASN A 490 -37.66 -3.27 -11.30
N ARG A 491 -37.52 -3.20 -9.98
CA ARG A 491 -36.26 -3.60 -9.27
C ARG A 491 -36.34 -4.99 -8.63
N ASP A 492 -37.44 -5.68 -8.77
CA ASP A 492 -37.72 -6.91 -8.01
C ASP A 492 -36.68 -8.01 -8.28
N ALA A 493 -36.34 -8.25 -9.55
CA ALA A 493 -35.26 -9.22 -9.86
C ALA A 493 -33.90 -8.79 -9.36
N PHE A 494 -33.59 -7.50 -9.40
CA PHE A 494 -32.34 -6.97 -8.86
C PHE A 494 -32.29 -7.11 -7.33
N ASP A 495 -33.38 -6.81 -6.64
CA ASP A 495 -33.45 -6.96 -5.18
C ASP A 495 -33.37 -8.43 -4.76
N PHE A 496 -34.04 -9.33 -5.48
CA PHE A 496 -33.90 -10.77 -5.25
C PHE A 496 -32.45 -11.24 -5.44
N MET A 497 -31.78 -10.84 -6.52
CA MET A 497 -30.37 -11.16 -6.77
C MET A 497 -29.47 -10.62 -5.66
N ARG A 498 -29.75 -9.44 -5.15
CA ARG A 498 -29.01 -8.83 -4.05
C ARG A 498 -29.12 -9.66 -2.76
N TRP A 499 -30.29 -10.20 -2.47
CA TRP A 499 -30.52 -11.01 -1.28
C TRP A 499 -29.88 -12.40 -1.39
N VAL A 500 -30.04 -13.07 -2.51
CA VAL A 500 -29.49 -14.41 -2.75
C VAL A 500 -27.94 -14.39 -2.75
N SER A 501 -27.34 -13.35 -3.30
CA SER A 501 -25.86 -13.25 -3.40
C SER A 501 -25.20 -12.55 -2.20
N HIS A 502 -25.96 -12.08 -1.19
CA HIS A 502 -25.45 -11.24 -0.11
C HIS A 502 -24.31 -11.89 0.69
N LYS A 503 -24.49 -13.11 1.15
CA LYS A 503 -23.60 -13.79 2.10
C LYS A 503 -23.03 -15.10 1.56
N TYR A 504 -23.83 -15.86 0.82
CA TYR A 504 -23.52 -17.26 0.52
C TYR A 504 -23.04 -17.50 -0.90
N GLY A 505 -23.20 -16.55 -1.82
CA GLY A 505 -22.89 -16.73 -3.22
C GLY A 505 -22.47 -15.48 -3.98
N PHE A 506 -22.48 -15.59 -5.30
CA PHE A 506 -22.19 -14.51 -6.23
C PHE A 506 -23.38 -14.28 -7.14
N GLY A 507 -23.74 -13.03 -7.40
CA GLY A 507 -24.81 -12.65 -8.30
C GLY A 507 -24.32 -11.74 -9.43
N THR A 508 -24.69 -12.08 -10.64
CA THR A 508 -24.50 -11.25 -11.83
C THR A 508 -25.86 -10.86 -12.38
N HIS A 509 -26.09 -9.57 -12.53
CA HIS A 509 -27.34 -9.06 -13.12
C HIS A 509 -27.05 -8.41 -14.47
N MET A 510 -27.56 -9.03 -15.53
CA MET A 510 -27.41 -8.60 -16.92
C MET A 510 -28.65 -7.84 -17.37
N HIS A 511 -28.49 -6.57 -17.66
CA HIS A 511 -29.57 -5.80 -18.28
C HIS A 511 -29.56 -6.02 -19.80
N PHE A 512 -30.64 -6.61 -20.32
CA PHE A 512 -30.79 -6.92 -21.74
C PHE A 512 -31.21 -5.68 -22.51
N ILE A 513 -30.53 -5.42 -23.61
CA ILE A 513 -30.85 -4.37 -24.61
C ILE A 513 -31.04 -5.06 -25.94
N GLU A 514 -32.27 -4.99 -26.50
CA GLU A 514 -32.57 -5.58 -27.78
C GLU A 514 -31.91 -4.79 -28.91
N GLY A 515 -31.23 -5.48 -29.82
CA GLY A 515 -30.61 -4.89 -30.99
C GLY A 515 -29.29 -5.51 -31.37
N TYR A 516 -28.67 -4.98 -32.41
CA TYR A 516 -27.32 -5.41 -32.87
C TYR A 516 -26.25 -4.51 -32.28
N LEU A 517 -25.11 -5.12 -31.99
CA LEU A 517 -23.96 -4.38 -31.46
C LEU A 517 -23.38 -3.42 -32.52
N ASN A 518 -23.49 -2.13 -32.28
CA ASN A 518 -22.89 -1.08 -33.07
C ASN A 518 -22.43 0.07 -32.15
N LYS A 519 -21.85 1.12 -32.69
CA LYS A 519 -21.32 2.25 -31.90
C LYS A 519 -22.40 2.97 -31.07
N GLU A 520 -23.60 3.08 -31.60
CA GLU A 520 -24.72 3.76 -30.94
C GLU A 520 -25.28 2.92 -29.80
N SER A 521 -25.58 1.64 -30.07
CA SER A 521 -26.08 0.71 -29.05
C SER A 521 -25.05 0.48 -27.94
N HIS A 522 -23.76 0.46 -28.28
CA HIS A 522 -22.69 0.41 -27.25
C HIS A 522 -22.68 1.67 -26.37
N LEU A 523 -22.85 2.86 -26.94
CA LEU A 523 -22.93 4.09 -26.16
C LEU A 523 -24.20 4.12 -25.27
N GLN A 524 -25.32 3.61 -25.77
CA GLN A 524 -26.56 3.44 -24.99
C GLN A 524 -26.31 2.48 -23.81
N SER A 525 -25.67 1.35 -24.05
CA SER A 525 -25.30 0.36 -23.03
C SER A 525 -24.46 0.98 -21.91
N GLN A 526 -23.43 1.77 -22.23
CA GLN A 526 -22.60 2.47 -21.25
C GLN A 526 -23.41 3.48 -20.40
N LYS A 527 -24.34 4.21 -21.02
CA LYS A 527 -25.25 5.12 -20.29
C LYS A 527 -26.19 4.35 -19.35
N THR A 528 -26.73 3.24 -19.81
CA THR A 528 -27.59 2.35 -19.02
C THR A 528 -26.83 1.75 -17.85
N LEU A 529 -25.62 1.22 -18.08
CA LEU A 529 -24.76 0.68 -17.04
C LEU A 529 -24.43 1.73 -15.96
N THR A 530 -24.18 2.98 -16.36
CA THR A 530 -23.95 4.07 -15.41
C THR A 530 -25.19 4.33 -14.53
N LYS A 531 -26.40 4.22 -15.07
CA LYS A 531 -27.65 4.36 -14.29
C LYS A 531 -27.83 3.19 -13.32
N LEU A 532 -27.55 1.96 -13.77
CA LEU A 532 -27.63 0.76 -12.94
C LEU A 532 -26.64 0.83 -11.76
N HIS A 533 -25.40 1.27 -11.98
CA HIS A 533 -24.43 1.47 -10.92
C HIS A 533 -24.92 2.48 -9.86
N ARG A 534 -25.51 3.59 -10.27
CA ARG A 534 -26.11 4.56 -9.32
C ARG A 534 -27.24 3.96 -8.49
N LEU A 535 -28.06 3.08 -9.07
CA LEU A 535 -29.07 2.32 -8.34
C LEU A 535 -28.47 1.38 -7.31
N ALA A 536 -27.36 0.73 -7.64
CA ALA A 536 -26.67 -0.21 -6.77
C ALA A 536 -25.93 0.50 -5.62
N GLU A 537 -25.33 1.66 -5.85
CA GLU A 537 -24.62 2.45 -4.81
C GLU A 537 -25.53 2.79 -3.63
N GLY A 538 -26.77 3.16 -3.90
CA GLY A 538 -27.78 3.47 -2.85
C GLY A 538 -28.18 2.26 -1.99
N SER A 539 -27.97 1.03 -2.48
CA SER A 539 -28.42 -0.21 -1.82
C SER A 539 -27.29 -1.01 -1.15
N LYS A 540 -26.04 -0.54 -1.19
CA LYS A 540 -24.83 -1.30 -0.75
C LYS A 540 -24.76 -2.72 -1.35
N SER A 541 -25.22 -2.87 -2.60
CA SER A 541 -25.32 -4.15 -3.28
C SER A 541 -23.95 -4.78 -3.56
N LYS A 542 -23.88 -6.11 -3.47
CA LYS A 542 -22.73 -6.93 -3.88
C LYS A 542 -22.97 -7.64 -5.23
N VAL A 543 -24.05 -7.31 -5.92
CA VAL A 543 -24.38 -7.86 -7.23
C VAL A 543 -23.52 -7.18 -8.29
N TYR A 544 -22.97 -7.98 -9.17
CA TYR A 544 -22.26 -7.47 -10.33
C TYR A 544 -23.26 -7.09 -11.42
N LEU A 545 -23.13 -5.86 -11.92
CA LEU A 545 -24.04 -5.31 -12.92
C LEU A 545 -23.32 -5.18 -14.25
N ASP A 546 -23.96 -5.67 -15.29
CA ASP A 546 -23.49 -5.47 -16.66
C ASP A 546 -24.71 -5.36 -17.62
N THR A 547 -24.43 -5.11 -18.88
CA THR A 547 -25.43 -5.01 -19.94
C THR A 547 -25.07 -5.97 -21.06
N ILE A 548 -26.10 -6.55 -21.70
CA ILE A 548 -25.93 -7.38 -22.89
C ILE A 548 -26.78 -6.82 -24.04
N ILE A 549 -26.15 -6.63 -25.21
CA ILE A 549 -26.84 -6.25 -26.44
C ILE A 549 -26.96 -7.51 -27.28
N SER A 550 -28.19 -7.88 -27.61
CA SER A 550 -28.47 -9.08 -28.41
C SER A 550 -29.71 -8.88 -29.29
N PRO A 551 -29.79 -9.48 -30.49
CA PRO A 551 -30.87 -9.29 -31.41
C PRO A 551 -32.19 -9.92 -30.95
N SER A 552 -32.16 -10.83 -29.97
CA SER A 552 -33.36 -11.44 -29.40
C SER A 552 -33.08 -11.88 -27.96
N TYR A 553 -34.15 -12.07 -27.18
CA TYR A 553 -34.05 -12.58 -25.82
C TYR A 553 -33.47 -14.02 -25.79
N THR A 554 -33.85 -14.86 -26.75
CA THR A 554 -33.28 -16.22 -26.93
C THR A 554 -31.74 -16.18 -27.08
N SER A 555 -31.27 -15.31 -27.98
CA SER A 555 -29.82 -15.23 -28.17
C SER A 555 -29.10 -14.59 -26.96
N ALA A 556 -29.75 -13.70 -26.21
CA ALA A 556 -29.23 -13.17 -24.96
C ALA A 556 -29.08 -14.26 -23.89
N ILE A 557 -30.11 -15.11 -23.70
CA ILE A 557 -30.06 -16.25 -22.80
C ILE A 557 -28.91 -17.18 -23.20
N ALA A 558 -28.87 -17.60 -24.47
CA ALA A 558 -27.82 -18.51 -24.96
C ALA A 558 -26.41 -17.95 -24.79
N GLN A 559 -26.20 -16.67 -24.90
CA GLN A 559 -24.92 -16.01 -24.67
C GLN A 559 -24.57 -15.97 -23.18
N VAL A 560 -25.52 -15.61 -22.34
CA VAL A 560 -25.31 -15.34 -20.90
C VAL A 560 -25.05 -16.63 -20.12
N ILE A 561 -25.74 -17.74 -20.43
CA ILE A 561 -25.52 -19.03 -19.75
C ILE A 561 -24.12 -19.62 -19.98
N GLN A 562 -23.45 -19.21 -21.06
CA GLN A 562 -22.07 -19.64 -21.37
C GLN A 562 -21.00 -18.77 -20.71
N LEU A 563 -21.38 -17.65 -20.08
CA LEU A 563 -20.42 -16.80 -19.39
C LEU A 563 -19.99 -17.43 -18.06
N ALA A 564 -18.73 -17.27 -17.73
CA ALA A 564 -18.26 -17.63 -16.39
C ALA A 564 -18.73 -16.58 -15.36
N SER A 565 -19.08 -17.05 -14.16
CA SER A 565 -19.32 -16.17 -13.01
C SER A 565 -18.04 -15.42 -12.62
N ILE A 566 -18.19 -14.32 -11.90
CA ILE A 566 -17.08 -13.53 -11.32
C ILE A 566 -16.20 -14.40 -10.40
N SER A 567 -16.76 -15.43 -9.80
CA SER A 567 -16.01 -16.39 -8.99
C SER A 567 -15.02 -17.22 -9.80
N GLY A 568 -15.12 -17.23 -11.13
CA GLY A 568 -14.39 -18.10 -12.03
C GLY A 568 -15.04 -19.49 -12.23
N LYS A 569 -16.11 -19.80 -11.47
CA LYS A 569 -16.98 -20.99 -11.66
C LYS A 569 -18.04 -20.73 -12.71
N GLY A 570 -18.65 -21.78 -13.23
CA GLY A 570 -19.89 -21.64 -14.01
C GLY A 570 -21.03 -21.10 -13.14
N HIS A 571 -22.04 -20.53 -13.79
CA HIS A 571 -23.32 -20.26 -13.13
C HIS A 571 -24.03 -21.57 -12.84
N ASN A 572 -24.77 -21.66 -11.74
CA ASN A 572 -25.59 -22.82 -11.38
C ASN A 572 -27.05 -22.44 -11.12
N LEU A 573 -27.38 -21.16 -11.17
CA LEU A 573 -28.73 -20.66 -10.98
C LEU A 573 -28.98 -19.51 -11.96
N ILE A 574 -30.07 -19.61 -12.72
CA ILE A 574 -30.55 -18.50 -13.57
C ILE A 574 -31.85 -17.93 -13.03
N VAL A 575 -31.94 -16.60 -13.05
CA VAL A 575 -33.14 -15.87 -12.67
C VAL A 575 -33.68 -15.12 -13.87
N LEU A 576 -34.91 -15.44 -14.26
CA LEU A 576 -35.66 -14.78 -15.33
C LEU A 576 -36.86 -14.08 -14.72
N GLU A 577 -37.28 -12.98 -15.29
CA GLU A 577 -38.34 -12.13 -14.74
C GLU A 577 -39.41 -11.85 -15.78
N PHE A 578 -40.64 -11.91 -15.35
CA PHE A 578 -41.80 -11.36 -16.12
C PHE A 578 -42.71 -10.60 -15.19
N GLU A 579 -43.33 -9.57 -15.72
CA GLU A 579 -44.36 -8.81 -15.03
C GLU A 579 -45.74 -9.49 -15.23
N ARG A 580 -46.43 -9.73 -14.14
CA ARG A 580 -47.72 -10.41 -14.16
C ARG A 580 -48.72 -9.64 -15.08
N GLY A 581 -49.32 -10.36 -16.02
CA GLY A 581 -50.18 -9.80 -17.08
C GLY A 581 -49.49 -9.55 -18.42
N LYS A 582 -48.14 -9.62 -18.49
CA LYS A 582 -47.42 -9.54 -19.78
C LYS A 582 -47.08 -10.95 -20.29
N LYS A 583 -48.04 -11.55 -21.01
CA LYS A 583 -47.93 -12.93 -21.54
C LYS A 583 -46.78 -13.12 -22.50
N GLU A 584 -46.48 -12.14 -23.34
CA GLU A 584 -45.42 -12.23 -24.37
C GLU A 584 -44.04 -12.56 -23.77
N LYS A 585 -43.70 -11.95 -22.62
CA LYS A 585 -42.44 -12.21 -21.95
C LYS A 585 -42.37 -13.62 -21.33
N LEU A 586 -43.46 -14.05 -20.73
CA LEU A 586 -43.59 -15.40 -20.18
C LEU A 586 -43.48 -16.45 -21.31
N GLU A 587 -44.14 -16.28 -22.44
CA GLU A 587 -44.03 -17.15 -23.61
C GLU A 587 -42.57 -17.24 -24.11
N GLN A 588 -41.85 -16.10 -24.15
CA GLN A 588 -40.43 -16.10 -24.50
C GLN A 588 -39.58 -16.89 -23.50
N ILE A 589 -39.84 -16.77 -22.20
CA ILE A 589 -39.13 -17.53 -21.17
C ILE A 589 -39.35 -19.03 -21.35
N ILE A 590 -40.62 -19.46 -21.46
CA ILE A 590 -41.02 -20.86 -21.59
C ILE A 590 -40.41 -21.48 -22.86
N LYS A 591 -40.52 -20.78 -23.99
CA LYS A 591 -39.96 -21.23 -25.28
C LYS A 591 -38.46 -21.53 -25.19
N ASN A 592 -37.75 -20.87 -24.28
CA ASN A 592 -36.30 -21.01 -24.11
C ASN A 592 -35.90 -21.99 -22.97
N HIS A 593 -36.89 -22.62 -22.30
CA HIS A 593 -36.61 -23.51 -21.17
C HIS A 593 -35.69 -24.67 -21.57
N HIS A 594 -35.83 -25.22 -22.75
CA HIS A 594 -34.95 -26.29 -23.27
C HIS A 594 -33.47 -25.91 -23.37
N LEU A 595 -33.13 -24.62 -23.51
CA LEU A 595 -31.73 -24.15 -23.47
C LEU A 595 -31.17 -24.21 -22.07
N LEU A 596 -32.05 -24.02 -21.07
CA LEU A 596 -31.64 -23.99 -19.65
C LEU A 596 -31.44 -25.40 -19.11
N THR A 597 -32.31 -26.34 -19.49
CA THR A 597 -32.21 -27.76 -19.13
C THR A 597 -30.94 -28.41 -19.73
N ALA A 598 -30.54 -27.99 -20.94
CA ALA A 598 -29.32 -28.48 -21.59
C ALA A 598 -28.03 -28.07 -20.87
N THR A 599 -28.07 -27.15 -19.89
CA THR A 599 -26.90 -26.60 -19.20
C THR A 599 -26.86 -26.92 -17.70
N ASP A 600 -27.73 -27.80 -17.19
CA ASP A 600 -27.82 -28.20 -15.78
C ASP A 600 -28.01 -27.00 -14.81
N LEU A 601 -28.58 -25.88 -15.27
CA LEU A 601 -28.86 -24.70 -14.48
C LEU A 601 -30.17 -24.84 -13.71
N ASP A 602 -30.15 -24.60 -12.41
CA ASP A 602 -31.37 -24.38 -11.64
C ASP A 602 -32.08 -23.13 -12.16
N VAL A 603 -33.40 -23.20 -12.33
CA VAL A 603 -34.18 -22.15 -12.96
C VAL A 603 -35.11 -21.48 -11.95
N CYS A 604 -35.01 -20.17 -11.84
CA CYS A 604 -35.93 -19.33 -11.07
C CYS A 604 -36.65 -18.37 -12.01
N ILE A 605 -37.98 -18.42 -12.04
CA ILE A 605 -38.81 -17.48 -12.81
C ILE A 605 -39.57 -16.60 -11.82
N LEU A 606 -39.21 -15.32 -11.77
CA LEU A 606 -39.84 -14.33 -10.91
C LEU A 606 -41.05 -13.69 -11.61
N SER A 607 -42.23 -13.92 -11.04
CA SER A 607 -43.46 -13.23 -11.40
C SER A 607 -43.62 -11.99 -10.55
N SER A 608 -43.30 -10.83 -11.08
CA SER A 608 -43.40 -9.56 -10.37
C SER A 608 -44.74 -8.88 -10.48
N THR A 609 -45.13 -8.16 -9.42
CA THR A 609 -46.38 -7.41 -9.34
C THR A 609 -46.16 -6.00 -8.84
N TYR A 610 -47.14 -5.13 -8.97
CA TYR A 610 -47.10 -3.77 -8.40
C TYR A 610 -46.93 -3.77 -6.86
N ARG A 611 -47.30 -4.87 -6.19
CA ARG A 611 -47.17 -5.04 -4.73
C ARG A 611 -45.72 -5.32 -4.30
N SER A 612 -44.85 -5.71 -5.25
CA SER A 612 -43.46 -6.09 -4.99
C SER A 612 -43.34 -7.10 -3.85
N PHE A 613 -42.37 -6.98 -2.96
CA PHE A 613 -42.12 -7.89 -1.84
C PHE A 613 -42.76 -7.44 -0.51
N GLY A 614 -43.81 -6.56 -0.56
CA GLY A 614 -44.55 -6.14 0.60
C GLY A 614 -43.68 -5.59 1.75
N TYR A 615 -43.86 -6.13 2.95
CA TYR A 615 -43.11 -5.72 4.17
C TYR A 615 -41.94 -6.61 4.49
N ASN A 616 -41.61 -7.64 3.70
CA ASN A 616 -40.55 -8.61 3.90
C ASN A 616 -40.68 -9.39 5.23
N ARG A 617 -41.88 -9.79 5.62
CA ARG A 617 -42.17 -10.45 6.89
C ARG A 617 -42.52 -11.93 6.78
N GLU A 618 -43.16 -12.33 5.67
CA GLU A 618 -43.60 -13.70 5.47
C GLU A 618 -43.20 -14.27 4.12
N ILE A 619 -42.53 -15.43 4.16
CA ILE A 619 -42.12 -16.23 3.00
C ILE A 619 -42.93 -17.52 3.05
N HIS A 620 -43.76 -17.79 2.03
CA HIS A 620 -44.49 -19.02 1.91
C HIS A 620 -43.84 -19.93 0.85
N ILE A 621 -43.62 -21.19 1.22
CA ILE A 621 -43.00 -22.21 0.36
C ILE A 621 -44.02 -23.32 0.16
N TRP A 622 -44.41 -23.54 -1.11
CA TRP A 622 -45.34 -24.58 -1.48
C TRP A 622 -44.61 -25.79 -2.09
N ILE A 623 -44.79 -26.95 -1.47
CA ILE A 623 -44.19 -28.21 -1.86
C ILE A 623 -45.32 -29.14 -2.32
N SER A 624 -45.26 -29.63 -3.57
CA SER A 624 -46.18 -30.63 -4.07
C SER A 624 -45.71 -32.05 -3.68
N ALA A 625 -46.64 -33.02 -3.68
CA ALA A 625 -46.33 -34.42 -3.32
C ALA A 625 -45.39 -35.07 -4.36
N ASP A 626 -45.43 -34.61 -5.59
CA ASP A 626 -44.65 -35.13 -6.71
C ASP A 626 -43.25 -34.47 -6.80
N ASP A 627 -43.06 -33.32 -6.13
CA ASP A 627 -41.92 -32.41 -6.25
C ASP A 627 -40.87 -32.57 -5.13
N TYR A 628 -40.90 -33.68 -4.39
CA TYR A 628 -39.97 -33.88 -3.25
C TYR A 628 -38.47 -33.88 -3.58
N GLN A 629 -38.11 -34.03 -4.84
CA GLN A 629 -36.70 -33.99 -5.24
C GLN A 629 -36.18 -32.54 -5.33
N ASP A 630 -37.03 -31.60 -5.64
CA ASP A 630 -36.71 -30.21 -5.97
C ASP A 630 -37.00 -29.24 -4.83
N SER A 631 -37.86 -29.63 -3.88
CA SER A 631 -38.23 -28.82 -2.70
C SER A 631 -37.07 -28.35 -1.81
N ASN A 632 -35.93 -29.01 -1.90
CA ASN A 632 -34.73 -28.63 -1.17
C ASN A 632 -34.18 -27.28 -1.64
N LEU A 633 -34.31 -26.94 -2.91
CA LEU A 633 -33.83 -25.66 -3.45
C LEU A 633 -34.70 -24.49 -2.98
N GLU A 634 -36.02 -24.67 -2.95
CA GLU A 634 -36.98 -23.64 -2.48
C GLU A 634 -36.77 -23.32 -1.00
N ILE A 635 -36.61 -24.37 -0.16
CA ILE A 635 -36.30 -24.21 1.25
C ILE A 635 -34.94 -23.53 1.43
N LEU A 636 -33.95 -23.93 0.68
CA LEU A 636 -32.60 -23.35 0.73
C LEU A 636 -32.59 -21.89 0.31
N LEU A 637 -33.32 -21.52 -0.76
CA LEU A 637 -33.48 -20.12 -1.17
C LEU A 637 -34.20 -19.30 -0.09
N GLY A 638 -35.28 -19.82 0.48
CA GLY A 638 -35.97 -19.18 1.61
C GLY A 638 -35.03 -18.92 2.79
N TYR A 639 -34.19 -19.90 3.14
CA TYR A 639 -33.19 -19.76 4.20
C TYR A 639 -32.10 -18.72 3.87
N ILE A 640 -31.63 -18.71 2.61
CA ILE A 640 -30.64 -17.72 2.14
C ILE A 640 -31.18 -16.30 2.26
N LEU A 641 -32.46 -16.10 1.95
CA LEU A 641 -33.12 -14.80 2.08
C LEU A 641 -33.12 -14.27 3.52
N LEU A 642 -33.38 -15.14 4.52
CA LEU A 642 -33.30 -14.78 5.95
C LEU A 642 -31.90 -14.26 6.36
N GLY A 643 -30.86 -14.62 5.63
CA GLY A 643 -29.49 -14.14 5.85
C GLY A 643 -29.26 -12.67 5.49
N HIS A 644 -30.24 -11.99 4.87
CA HIS A 644 -30.15 -10.58 4.49
C HIS A 644 -30.92 -9.69 5.48
N ASP A 645 -30.40 -8.49 5.76
CA ASP A 645 -31.00 -7.54 6.71
C ASP A 645 -32.46 -7.21 6.42
N ASN A 646 -32.88 -7.23 5.15
CA ASN A 646 -34.28 -6.97 4.77
C ASN A 646 -35.26 -8.09 5.22
N TRP A 647 -34.77 -9.32 5.32
CA TRP A 647 -35.55 -10.52 5.61
C TRP A 647 -35.23 -11.18 6.94
N LYS A 648 -34.30 -10.63 7.74
CA LYS A 648 -33.81 -11.24 9.00
C LYS A 648 -34.92 -11.53 10.02
N ASP A 649 -35.96 -10.71 10.01
CA ASP A 649 -37.13 -10.82 10.92
C ASP A 649 -38.30 -11.53 10.25
N ALA A 650 -38.13 -12.12 9.07
CA ALA A 650 -39.17 -12.80 8.34
C ALA A 650 -39.40 -14.22 8.86
N THR A 651 -40.60 -14.70 8.72
CA THR A 651 -41.02 -16.06 9.08
C THR A 651 -41.23 -16.88 7.79
N ILE A 652 -40.60 -18.08 7.75
CA ILE A 652 -40.86 -19.05 6.69
C ILE A 652 -42.02 -19.94 7.12
N LYS A 653 -43.03 -20.08 6.27
CA LYS A 653 -44.13 -21.05 6.38
C LYS A 653 -44.05 -22.02 5.21
N ILE A 654 -44.05 -23.30 5.51
CA ILE A 654 -44.06 -24.37 4.50
C ILE A 654 -45.47 -24.94 4.40
N TYR A 655 -45.95 -25.01 3.20
CA TYR A 655 -47.24 -25.63 2.85
C TYR A 655 -47.00 -26.85 1.97
N SER A 656 -47.61 -27.96 2.32
CA SER A 656 -47.60 -29.16 1.48
C SER A 656 -49.03 -29.65 1.26
N ILE A 657 -49.34 -29.94 -0.01
CA ILE A 657 -50.65 -30.50 -0.43
C ILE A 657 -50.46 -32.01 -0.55
N TYR A 658 -51.37 -32.79 0.04
CA TYR A 658 -51.34 -34.24 0.00
C TYR A 658 -52.67 -34.81 -0.37
N THR A 659 -52.66 -36.05 -0.90
CA THR A 659 -53.84 -36.87 -1.15
C THR A 659 -54.14 -37.75 0.08
N GLU A 660 -55.42 -38.08 0.28
CA GLU A 660 -55.94 -38.88 1.40
C GLU A 660 -55.08 -40.15 1.62
N GLY A 661 -54.61 -40.40 2.87
CA GLY A 661 -53.84 -41.59 3.26
C GLY A 661 -52.32 -41.45 3.30
N THR A 662 -51.71 -40.32 2.86
CA THR A 662 -50.24 -40.17 2.82
C THR A 662 -49.66 -39.14 3.83
N ILE A 663 -50.48 -38.58 4.71
CA ILE A 663 -50.20 -37.41 5.55
C ILE A 663 -49.01 -37.67 6.55
N GLU A 664 -49.01 -38.79 7.24
CA GLU A 664 -48.01 -39.07 8.28
C GLU A 664 -46.61 -39.22 7.74
N ASN A 665 -46.47 -39.95 6.64
CA ASN A 665 -45.18 -40.13 5.95
C ASN A 665 -44.58 -38.83 5.43
N GLN A 666 -45.42 -37.94 4.91
CA GLN A 666 -44.98 -36.64 4.36
C GLN A 666 -44.60 -35.67 5.47
N LYS A 667 -45.37 -35.66 6.59
CA LYS A 667 -45.05 -34.85 7.75
C LYS A 667 -43.73 -35.26 8.39
N GLU A 668 -43.53 -36.56 8.58
CA GLU A 668 -42.28 -37.09 9.13
C GLU A 668 -41.07 -36.78 8.23
N ARG A 669 -41.20 -36.88 6.93
CA ARG A 669 -40.19 -36.51 5.97
C ARG A 669 -39.81 -35.03 6.04
N LEU A 670 -40.78 -34.12 6.04
CA LEU A 670 -40.57 -32.68 6.12
C LEU A 670 -39.94 -32.29 7.49
N LEU A 671 -40.43 -32.83 8.58
CA LEU A 671 -39.86 -32.58 9.89
C LEU A 671 -38.43 -33.12 10.01
N ASN A 672 -38.14 -34.28 9.45
CA ASN A 672 -36.80 -34.83 9.39
C ASN A 672 -35.84 -33.95 8.53
N LEU A 673 -36.32 -33.38 7.43
CA LEU A 673 -35.54 -32.47 6.59
C LEU A 673 -35.21 -31.16 7.33
N ILE A 674 -36.17 -30.61 8.05
CA ILE A 674 -36.00 -29.41 8.88
C ILE A 674 -35.01 -29.68 10.04
N GLN A 675 -35.15 -30.82 10.72
CA GLN A 675 -34.28 -31.19 11.82
C GLN A 675 -32.84 -31.53 11.37
N LYS A 676 -32.70 -32.34 10.33
CA LYS A 676 -31.38 -32.70 9.78
C LYS A 676 -30.66 -31.48 9.18
N GLY A 677 -31.38 -30.61 8.50
CA GLY A 677 -30.85 -29.38 7.92
C GLY A 677 -30.64 -28.24 8.93
N ARG A 678 -31.01 -28.43 10.20
CA ARG A 678 -30.95 -27.36 11.24
C ARG A 678 -31.55 -26.04 10.78
N LEU A 679 -32.63 -26.11 10.00
CA LEU A 679 -33.29 -24.92 9.48
C LEU A 679 -34.03 -24.17 10.58
N PRO A 680 -34.02 -22.84 10.63
CA PRO A 680 -34.70 -22.05 11.64
C PRO A 680 -36.20 -21.94 11.36
N ILE A 681 -36.85 -23.08 11.15
CA ILE A 681 -38.27 -23.22 10.83
C ILE A 681 -38.92 -23.98 11.98
N SER A 682 -39.88 -23.34 12.64
CA SER A 682 -40.66 -24.01 13.70
C SER A 682 -41.55 -25.10 13.11
N PRO A 683 -41.69 -26.26 13.75
CA PRO A 683 -42.66 -27.28 13.33
C PRO A 683 -44.10 -26.74 13.21
N SER A 684 -44.45 -25.69 13.98
CA SER A 684 -45.73 -25.00 13.89
C SER A 684 -45.94 -24.23 12.56
N ASN A 685 -44.90 -23.96 11.83
CA ASN A 685 -44.96 -23.27 10.54
C ASN A 685 -45.01 -24.24 9.35
N VAL A 686 -45.16 -25.53 9.62
CA VAL A 686 -45.38 -26.57 8.58
C VAL A 686 -46.90 -26.86 8.53
N ASN A 687 -47.52 -26.49 7.44
CA ASN A 687 -48.94 -26.62 7.24
C ASN A 687 -49.23 -27.70 6.17
N LEU A 688 -49.92 -28.76 6.56
CA LEU A 688 -50.31 -29.83 5.69
C LEU A 688 -51.77 -29.63 5.31
N ILE A 689 -52.08 -29.57 4.02
CA ILE A 689 -53.39 -29.30 3.49
C ILE A 689 -53.88 -30.51 2.71
N GLU A 690 -55.01 -31.09 3.16
CA GLU A 690 -55.65 -32.20 2.45
C GLU A 690 -56.34 -31.69 1.20
N ARG A 691 -56.07 -32.33 0.08
CA ARG A 691 -56.67 -31.94 -1.18
C ARG A 691 -57.96 -32.71 -1.42
N ASP A 692 -59.07 -31.98 -1.46
CA ASP A 692 -60.28 -32.45 -2.10
C ASP A 692 -60.08 -32.40 -3.62
N SER A 693 -60.33 -33.53 -4.29
CA SER A 693 -60.15 -33.65 -5.74
C SER A 693 -60.98 -32.67 -6.57
N SER A 694 -61.98 -32.03 -5.97
CA SER A 694 -62.86 -31.03 -6.62
C SER A 694 -62.24 -29.62 -6.60
N VAL A 695 -61.23 -29.32 -5.76
CA VAL A 695 -60.68 -27.97 -5.61
C VAL A 695 -59.38 -27.84 -6.39
N ALA A 696 -59.26 -26.77 -7.18
CA ALA A 696 -58.04 -26.48 -7.93
C ALA A 696 -56.93 -26.07 -6.99
N ILE A 697 -55.72 -26.63 -7.16
CA ILE A 697 -54.49 -26.33 -6.36
C ILE A 697 -54.25 -24.81 -6.28
N LYS A 698 -54.40 -24.10 -7.38
CA LYS A 698 -54.22 -22.63 -7.45
C LYS A 698 -55.16 -21.85 -6.52
N SER A 699 -56.39 -22.34 -6.32
CA SER A 699 -57.36 -21.72 -5.40
C SER A 699 -56.89 -21.86 -3.95
N ILE A 700 -56.36 -23.02 -3.57
CA ILE A 700 -55.82 -23.28 -2.26
C ILE A 700 -54.60 -22.37 -1.98
N ILE A 701 -53.70 -22.28 -2.97
CA ILE A 701 -52.49 -21.40 -2.87
C ILE A 701 -52.90 -19.93 -2.72
N ASN A 702 -53.88 -19.46 -3.52
CA ASN A 702 -54.37 -18.09 -3.44
C ASN A 702 -55.04 -17.75 -2.09
N GLU A 703 -55.71 -18.72 -1.47
CA GLU A 703 -56.36 -18.53 -0.18
C GLU A 703 -55.37 -18.43 0.96
N HIS A 704 -54.41 -19.36 1.03
CA HIS A 704 -53.48 -19.45 2.12
C HIS A 704 -52.29 -18.48 2.04
N SER A 705 -51.94 -18.01 0.84
CA SER A 705 -50.80 -17.13 0.63
C SER A 705 -51.15 -15.71 0.20
N ALA A 706 -52.40 -15.30 0.30
CA ALA A 706 -52.80 -13.92 -0.03
C ALA A 706 -52.11 -12.84 0.81
N SER A 707 -51.71 -13.17 2.05
CA SER A 707 -50.98 -12.30 2.98
C SER A 707 -49.47 -12.37 2.83
N ALA A 708 -48.93 -13.37 2.10
CA ALA A 708 -47.50 -13.57 1.97
C ALA A 708 -46.86 -12.40 1.22
N ASP A 709 -45.69 -11.99 1.70
CA ASP A 709 -44.85 -10.99 1.04
C ASP A 709 -44.08 -11.61 -0.15
N PHE A 710 -43.70 -12.89 -0.02
CA PHE A 710 -43.06 -13.64 -1.08
C PHE A 710 -43.47 -15.10 -1.06
N THR A 711 -43.79 -15.66 -2.21
CA THR A 711 -44.23 -17.05 -2.35
C THR A 711 -43.30 -17.80 -3.30
N LEU A 712 -42.79 -18.97 -2.87
CA LEU A 712 -42.01 -19.89 -3.67
C LEU A 712 -42.84 -21.10 -4.05
N ILE A 713 -42.85 -21.47 -5.31
CA ILE A 713 -43.64 -22.60 -5.87
C ILE A 713 -42.70 -23.41 -6.76
N GLY A 714 -42.58 -24.71 -6.51
CA GLY A 714 -41.86 -25.64 -7.39
C GLY A 714 -42.57 -25.90 -8.70
N PHE A 715 -41.81 -26.15 -9.75
CA PHE A 715 -42.33 -26.67 -11.03
C PHE A 715 -41.32 -27.64 -11.64
N ASP A 716 -41.85 -28.64 -12.36
CA ASP A 716 -41.02 -29.59 -13.11
C ASP A 716 -41.18 -29.44 -14.63
N GLU A 717 -40.35 -30.07 -15.40
CA GLU A 717 -40.35 -30.02 -16.86
C GLU A 717 -41.61 -30.67 -17.43
N GLU A 718 -42.12 -31.76 -16.83
CA GLU A 718 -43.36 -32.42 -17.29
C GLU A 718 -44.59 -31.53 -17.13
N VAL A 719 -44.67 -30.80 -16.04
CA VAL A 719 -45.74 -29.84 -15.81
C VAL A 719 -45.67 -28.70 -16.82
N LEU A 720 -44.48 -28.22 -17.12
CA LEU A 720 -44.28 -27.17 -18.12
C LEU A 720 -44.70 -27.61 -19.52
N GLU A 721 -44.35 -28.82 -19.92
CA GLU A 721 -44.76 -29.38 -21.23
C GLU A 721 -46.25 -29.55 -21.36
N ARG A 722 -46.95 -29.93 -20.26
CA ARG A 722 -48.40 -30.16 -20.26
C ARG A 722 -49.21 -28.88 -20.22
N GLN A 723 -48.80 -27.90 -19.39
CA GLN A 723 -49.61 -26.72 -19.08
C GLN A 723 -49.10 -25.41 -19.73
N GLY A 724 -47.84 -25.37 -20.14
CA GLY A 724 -47.22 -24.20 -20.74
C GLY A 724 -47.35 -22.95 -19.86
N THR A 725 -47.80 -21.83 -20.44
CA THR A 725 -47.99 -20.55 -19.74
C THR A 725 -49.05 -20.60 -18.68
N GLU A 726 -50.07 -21.48 -18.83
CA GLU A 726 -51.18 -21.57 -17.90
C GLU A 726 -50.76 -21.93 -16.48
N TYR A 727 -49.66 -22.68 -16.32
CA TYR A 727 -49.12 -22.99 -14.99
C TYR A 727 -48.78 -21.74 -14.18
N PHE A 728 -48.21 -20.72 -14.79
CA PHE A 728 -47.76 -19.48 -14.17
C PHE A 728 -48.84 -18.41 -13.99
N GLU A 729 -50.04 -18.65 -14.52
CA GLU A 729 -51.20 -17.76 -14.44
C GLU A 729 -52.20 -18.20 -13.36
N GLY A 730 -53.12 -17.29 -12.97
CA GLY A 730 -54.18 -17.59 -12.00
C GLY A 730 -53.81 -17.44 -10.54
N TYR A 731 -52.74 -16.70 -10.23
CA TYR A 731 -52.30 -16.38 -8.87
C TYR A 731 -52.55 -14.91 -8.50
N ASP A 732 -53.73 -14.40 -8.84
CA ASP A 732 -54.04 -12.95 -8.83
C ASP A 732 -54.05 -12.32 -7.43
N LYS A 733 -54.27 -13.13 -6.39
CA LYS A 733 -54.29 -12.65 -4.98
C LYS A 733 -52.92 -12.55 -4.33
N LEU A 734 -51.89 -13.16 -4.92
CA LEU A 734 -50.52 -13.21 -4.36
C LEU A 734 -49.70 -11.98 -4.71
N GLY A 735 -48.73 -11.67 -3.87
CA GLY A 735 -47.62 -10.76 -4.16
C GLY A 735 -46.67 -11.36 -5.20
N ASN A 736 -45.36 -11.07 -5.09
CA ASN A 736 -44.38 -11.67 -5.97
C ASN A 736 -44.25 -13.18 -5.75
N ILE A 737 -44.08 -13.91 -6.85
CA ILE A 737 -43.94 -15.38 -6.83
C ILE A 737 -42.64 -15.73 -7.51
N LEU A 738 -41.88 -16.62 -6.88
CA LEU A 738 -40.71 -17.28 -7.47
C LEU A 738 -41.10 -18.72 -7.83
N PHE A 739 -41.14 -19.02 -9.10
CA PHE A 739 -41.26 -20.39 -9.57
C PHE A 739 -39.83 -20.98 -9.65
N VAL A 740 -39.63 -22.14 -9.05
CA VAL A 740 -38.31 -22.76 -8.87
C VAL A 740 -38.32 -24.14 -9.52
N ASN A 741 -37.30 -24.39 -10.34
CA ASN A 741 -37.01 -25.71 -10.89
C ASN A 741 -35.56 -26.06 -10.60
N SER A 742 -35.33 -27.21 -9.94
CA SER A 742 -33.99 -27.71 -9.60
C SER A 742 -33.60 -28.83 -10.55
N MET A 743 -32.51 -28.65 -11.28
CA MET A 743 -32.01 -29.67 -12.22
C MET A 743 -31.32 -30.85 -11.52
N ASN A 744 -30.82 -30.65 -10.32
CA ASN A 744 -30.13 -31.68 -9.54
C ASN A 744 -30.57 -31.66 -8.08
N LYS A 745 -30.66 -32.85 -7.47
CA LYS A 745 -31.02 -32.96 -6.05
C LYS A 745 -30.03 -32.21 -5.16
N LYS A 746 -30.52 -31.28 -4.35
CA LYS A 746 -29.71 -30.55 -3.36
C LYS A 746 -29.77 -31.27 -2.02
N GLU A 747 -28.62 -31.55 -1.43
CA GLU A 747 -28.56 -32.08 -0.06
C GLU A 747 -28.46 -30.92 0.94
N ILE A 748 -29.43 -30.82 1.83
CA ILE A 748 -29.37 -29.94 3.00
C ILE A 748 -28.74 -30.75 4.13
N LYS A 749 -27.45 -30.50 4.41
CA LYS A 749 -26.68 -31.17 5.48
C LYS A 749 -26.60 -30.31 6.73
#